data_3445e850a6af5cf7e5a8956471c30532
#
_entry.id   3445e850a6af5cf7e5a8956471c30532
#
_cell.length_a   1.000
_cell.length_b   1.000
_cell.length_c   1.000
_cell.angle_alpha   90.00
_cell.angle_beta   90.00
_cell.angle_gamma   90.00
#
_symmetry.space_group_name_H-M   'P 1'
#
loop_
_entity.id
_entity.type
_entity.pdbx_description
1 polymer ?
#
loop_
_entity_poly.entity_id
_entity_poly.type
_entity_poly.pdbx_seq_one_letter_code
_entity_poly.pdbx_strand_id
1 'polypeptide(L)'
;MGYISLPVKRVQKKRESKPIIWTSQSVPGVPIECELSSLGPIELEVVTDKADVALWNELVDRHHYLGYRHPIGAALKYFIISNTPTRQILGCLQFSASVWHLADRDHWIGWQTKDREQRLNLIINNTRFLILPWVKVKNLASHALSIVTRQIADDWDKTHAYRPVLIETFVDTTQYHGTCYLAANWSHIGETSGKDWQKATDNKEGTIKKLFVFPLNPHFRAVLKNEPVSQKKSIIDDDFLNLWGKVVNIISEVALAYDATWQKRKRVIDSLLLVFLIFRLVFSKNTQSYGTTITEFWHNCHRMKFPLPQKQAISASSFTEARKKLNESIFIELNQRIIQACPEKTSERWLGHRLFGVDGSKINLPRELIKAGYATPQQNSHYPQGLLSCCYQLKSKIPYDFDLVSHGNERKCALAHLQTLEPNDVCVYDRGYFSYASLFQHIQADVHPVFRMKRHAGKAIDEFIDSDKTDEIITLMPTKARQREIKKEFPQMIFVPLKIRLIKYVIDGTSYCIGTTLMDKQYTIDALKSVYHDRWGIEELYKVSKNLIEVDGFHGRSERTVKQELYAHFVLITMSRLCARASEHLLASLLNLPVDEESEAEQTIQVNFKNTLTTVARHLEEILYAPSIYINQVMTELVCSISRYYHKKRKGRHYARESKQSAQQWNTRRNSA
;
A
#
# COMPACT_ATOMS: atom_id res chain seq x y z
N MET A 1 42.46 -28.01 -18.69
CA MET A 1 42.02 -27.62 -17.36
C MET A 1 43.15 -27.90 -16.39
N GLY A 2 43.81 -26.86 -15.90
CA GLY A 2 44.94 -27.01 -14.97
C GLY A 2 44.42 -27.25 -13.55
N TYR A 3 44.78 -28.40 -12.97
CA TYR A 3 44.50 -28.69 -11.58
C TYR A 3 45.37 -27.80 -10.67
N ILE A 4 44.76 -27.03 -9.77
CA ILE A 4 45.50 -26.33 -8.74
C ILE A 4 45.94 -27.34 -7.71
N SER A 5 47.25 -27.58 -7.60
CA SER A 5 47.84 -28.43 -6.54
C SER A 5 47.85 -27.63 -5.24
N LEU A 6 47.11 -28.08 -4.23
CA LEU A 6 47.10 -27.44 -2.92
C LEU A 6 48.45 -27.72 -2.22
N PRO A 7 49.04 -26.73 -1.54
CA PRO A 7 50.26 -26.93 -0.79
C PRO A 7 50.05 -27.90 0.38
N VAL A 8 51.10 -28.66 0.70
CA VAL A 8 51.08 -29.60 1.81
C VAL A 8 50.66 -28.91 3.12
N LYS A 9 49.68 -29.50 3.80
CA LYS A 9 49.11 -29.00 5.02
C LYS A 9 50.18 -28.79 6.07
N ARG A 10 50.63 -27.57 6.32
CA ARG A 10 51.51 -27.24 7.43
C ARG A 10 50.77 -27.37 8.72
N VAL A 11 51.17 -28.27 9.61
CA VAL A 11 50.68 -28.33 11.02
C VAL A 11 51.11 -27.06 11.71
N GLN A 12 50.21 -26.12 11.84
CA GLN A 12 50.44 -24.94 12.66
C GLN A 12 50.35 -25.34 14.15
N LYS A 13 51.41 -25.07 14.92
CA LYS A 13 51.34 -25.13 16.38
C LYS A 13 50.16 -24.26 16.85
N LYS A 14 49.29 -24.81 17.72
CA LYS A 14 48.24 -24.03 18.38
C LYS A 14 48.87 -22.74 18.96
N ARG A 15 48.56 -21.60 18.37
CA ARG A 15 48.89 -20.31 18.99
C ARG A 15 48.03 -20.21 20.24
N GLU A 16 48.66 -20.13 21.42
CA GLU A 16 47.96 -19.75 22.64
C GLU A 16 47.37 -18.36 22.46
N SER A 17 46.06 -18.22 22.68
CA SER A 17 45.41 -16.92 22.61
C SER A 17 45.94 -16.04 23.71
N LYS A 18 46.57 -14.92 23.39
CA LYS A 18 46.96 -13.92 24.38
C LYS A 18 45.73 -13.48 25.18
N PRO A 19 45.81 -13.39 26.51
CA PRO A 19 44.71 -12.91 27.31
C PRO A 19 44.34 -11.46 26.91
N ILE A 20 43.06 -11.15 26.94
CA ILE A 20 42.56 -9.80 26.66
C ILE A 20 42.89 -8.92 27.84
N ILE A 21 43.59 -7.81 27.62
CA ILE A 21 43.90 -6.83 28.65
C ILE A 21 42.75 -5.84 28.71
N TRP A 22 42.10 -5.74 29.87
CA TRP A 22 41.03 -4.79 30.09
C TRP A 22 41.57 -3.39 30.36
N THR A 23 41.10 -2.42 29.61
CA THR A 23 41.45 -1.00 29.73
C THR A 23 40.36 -0.22 30.48
N SER A 24 40.61 1.05 30.72
CA SER A 24 39.61 1.97 31.29
C SER A 24 38.42 2.20 30.37
N GLN A 25 38.55 1.91 29.08
CA GLN A 25 37.47 2.10 28.09
C GLN A 25 36.33 1.07 28.22
N SER A 26 36.60 -0.10 28.79
CA SER A 26 35.61 -1.15 29.04
C SER A 26 34.99 -1.12 30.43
N VAL A 27 35.35 -0.13 31.29
CA VAL A 27 34.74 0.07 32.61
C VAL A 27 33.26 0.49 32.44
N PRO A 28 32.36 0.08 33.37
CA PRO A 28 30.99 0.54 33.34
C PRO A 28 30.88 2.06 33.24
N GLY A 29 30.15 2.53 32.21
CA GLY A 29 29.91 3.94 32.00
C GLY A 29 28.79 4.49 32.89
N VAL A 30 28.40 5.74 32.65
CA VAL A 30 27.25 6.35 33.31
C VAL A 30 25.99 5.53 33.00
N PRO A 31 25.14 5.22 33.99
CA PRO A 31 23.91 4.48 33.76
C PRO A 31 22.99 5.19 32.76
N ILE A 32 22.52 4.45 31.75
CA ILE A 32 21.56 4.91 30.79
C ILE A 32 20.21 4.21 31.09
N GLU A 33 19.30 4.96 31.68
CA GLU A 33 18.01 4.46 32.13
C GLU A 33 16.92 5.41 31.59
N CYS A 34 16.34 5.07 30.44
CA CYS A 34 15.37 5.92 29.72
C CYS A 34 14.47 5.10 28.80
N GLU A 35 13.47 5.74 28.24
CA GLU A 35 12.67 5.15 27.19
C GLU A 35 13.47 5.07 25.87
N LEU A 36 13.21 4.04 25.05
CA LEU A 36 13.89 3.82 23.77
C LEU A 36 13.81 5.04 22.84
N SER A 37 12.67 5.75 22.85
CA SER A 37 12.44 6.96 22.07
C SER A 37 13.36 8.13 22.44
N SER A 38 13.92 8.14 23.63
CA SER A 38 14.80 9.21 24.11
C SER A 38 16.24 9.06 23.61
N LEU A 39 16.60 7.88 23.11
CA LEU A 39 17.93 7.61 22.56
C LEU A 39 18.10 8.08 21.10
N GLY A 40 17.02 8.57 20.47
CA GLY A 40 17.03 8.83 19.03
C GLY A 40 17.12 7.55 18.19
N PRO A 41 17.53 7.63 16.94
CA PRO A 41 17.72 6.45 16.08
C PRO A 41 18.80 5.53 16.64
N ILE A 42 18.50 4.24 16.76
CA ILE A 42 19.50 3.22 17.09
C ILE A 42 20.11 2.71 15.79
N GLU A 43 21.42 2.67 15.74
CA GLU A 43 22.17 2.21 14.57
C GLU A 43 23.06 1.03 14.93
N LEU A 44 23.38 0.21 13.92
CA LEU A 44 24.33 -0.89 14.05
C LEU A 44 25.54 -0.58 13.19
N GLU A 45 26.65 -0.34 13.84
CA GLU A 45 27.92 -0.01 13.21
C GLU A 45 28.80 -1.25 13.08
N VAL A 46 29.21 -1.58 11.85
CA VAL A 46 30.14 -2.70 11.60
C VAL A 46 31.52 -2.37 12.15
N VAL A 47 32.05 -3.23 12.99
CA VAL A 47 33.36 -3.05 13.65
C VAL A 47 34.49 -3.55 12.75
N THR A 48 35.21 -2.64 12.14
CA THR A 48 36.31 -2.94 11.20
C THR A 48 37.68 -2.42 11.69
N ASP A 49 37.70 -1.28 12.36
CA ASP A 49 38.93 -0.67 12.85
C ASP A 49 39.58 -1.48 13.97
N LYS A 50 40.93 -1.51 14.01
CA LYS A 50 41.65 -2.31 14.99
C LYS A 50 41.40 -1.87 16.44
N ALA A 51 41.26 -0.58 16.68
CA ALA A 51 40.97 -0.06 18.02
C ALA A 51 39.57 -0.45 18.47
N ASP A 52 38.59 -0.30 17.60
CA ASP A 52 37.18 -0.69 17.84
C ASP A 52 37.05 -2.21 18.01
N VAL A 53 37.78 -3.02 17.25
CA VAL A 53 37.85 -4.49 17.45
C VAL A 53 38.40 -4.84 18.81
N ALA A 54 39.46 -4.13 19.30
CA ALA A 54 40.01 -4.35 20.61
C ALA A 54 39.00 -3.99 21.72
N LEU A 55 38.38 -2.81 21.62
CA LEU A 55 37.33 -2.36 22.55
C LEU A 55 36.12 -3.32 22.55
N TRP A 56 35.67 -3.74 21.40
CA TRP A 56 34.56 -4.70 21.25
C TRP A 56 34.90 -6.02 21.98
N ASN A 57 36.13 -6.53 21.80
CA ASN A 57 36.58 -7.75 22.44
C ASN A 57 36.62 -7.61 23.96
N GLU A 58 37.11 -6.46 24.47
CA GLU A 58 37.14 -6.17 25.90
C GLU A 58 35.74 -6.11 26.50
N LEU A 59 34.83 -5.37 25.88
CA LEU A 59 33.44 -5.23 26.35
C LEU A 59 32.74 -6.59 26.43
N VAL A 60 32.92 -7.44 25.44
CA VAL A 60 32.31 -8.78 25.44
C VAL A 60 33.01 -9.70 26.43
N ASP A 61 34.33 -9.67 26.52
CA ASP A 61 35.08 -10.52 27.45
C ASP A 61 34.72 -10.20 28.92
N ARG A 62 34.59 -8.93 29.23
CA ARG A 62 34.31 -8.44 30.56
C ARG A 62 32.87 -8.56 31.02
N HIS A 63 31.92 -8.33 30.11
CA HIS A 63 30.52 -8.14 30.46
C HIS A 63 29.55 -9.20 29.92
N HIS A 64 29.99 -10.06 28.97
CA HIS A 64 29.15 -11.16 28.50
C HIS A 64 29.43 -12.45 29.28
N TYR A 65 28.42 -13.14 29.76
CA TYR A 65 28.53 -14.33 30.61
C TYR A 65 29.39 -15.47 30.03
N LEU A 66 29.52 -15.55 28.68
CA LEU A 66 30.42 -16.51 28.01
C LEU A 66 31.82 -15.94 27.72
N GLY A 67 32.08 -14.69 28.04
CA GLY A 67 33.28 -13.99 27.64
C GLY A 67 33.52 -13.92 26.16
N TYR A 68 34.70 -13.41 25.76
CA TYR A 68 35.10 -13.41 24.35
C TYR A 68 35.80 -14.73 24.00
N ARG A 69 35.41 -15.29 22.83
CA ARG A 69 36.13 -16.36 22.15
C ARG A 69 36.30 -15.98 20.68
N HIS A 70 37.50 -16.27 20.16
CA HIS A 70 37.76 -16.04 18.76
C HIS A 70 36.77 -16.87 17.90
N PRO A 71 35.99 -16.24 16.98
CA PRO A 71 35.06 -16.97 16.15
C PRO A 71 35.81 -17.91 15.19
N ILE A 72 35.20 -19.05 14.87
CA ILE A 72 35.69 -19.98 13.85
C ILE A 72 35.05 -19.64 12.51
N GLY A 73 35.87 -19.47 11.47
CA GLY A 73 35.42 -19.12 10.12
C GLY A 73 35.04 -17.65 9.94
N ALA A 74 34.18 -17.37 8.99
CA ALA A 74 33.70 -16.01 8.72
C ALA A 74 32.95 -15.43 9.92
N ALA A 75 33.19 -14.17 10.24
CA ALA A 75 32.53 -13.49 11.35
C ALA A 75 32.36 -11.99 11.10
N LEU A 76 31.31 -11.43 11.68
CA LEU A 76 31.00 -10.00 11.63
C LEU A 76 30.61 -9.51 13.03
N LYS A 77 31.09 -8.33 13.40
CA LYS A 77 30.85 -7.70 14.70
C LYS A 77 30.15 -6.37 14.51
N TYR A 78 29.25 -6.04 15.43
CA TYR A 78 28.58 -4.74 15.45
C TYR A 78 28.66 -4.11 16.84
N PHE A 79 28.78 -2.79 16.87
CA PHE A 79 28.31 -2.01 17.99
C PHE A 79 26.85 -1.63 17.78
N ILE A 80 26.08 -1.66 18.86
CA ILE A 80 24.75 -1.05 18.95
C ILE A 80 24.99 0.35 19.48
N ILE A 81 24.69 1.37 18.69
CA ILE A 81 24.98 2.77 19.02
C ILE A 81 23.73 3.65 19.01
N SER A 82 23.81 4.73 19.81
CA SER A 82 22.97 5.91 19.71
C SER A 82 23.86 7.13 19.47
N ASN A 83 23.43 8.03 18.59
CA ASN A 83 24.12 9.29 18.32
C ASN A 83 23.50 10.49 19.06
N THR A 84 22.57 10.25 20.01
CA THR A 84 21.84 11.31 20.72
C THR A 84 22.09 11.22 22.21
N PRO A 85 22.52 12.30 22.90
CA PRO A 85 23.01 13.58 22.35
C PRO A 85 24.41 13.50 21.74
N THR A 86 25.16 12.44 22.05
CA THR A 86 26.51 12.13 21.55
C THR A 86 26.59 10.64 21.25
N ARG A 87 27.57 10.22 20.43
CA ARG A 87 27.77 8.80 20.12
C ARG A 87 28.03 7.99 21.40
N GLN A 88 27.18 7.01 21.68
CA GLN A 88 27.22 6.13 22.82
C GLN A 88 27.10 4.66 22.37
N ILE A 89 27.97 3.80 22.91
CA ILE A 89 27.87 2.36 22.69
C ILE A 89 26.89 1.79 23.72
N LEU A 90 25.83 1.15 23.23
CA LEU A 90 24.77 0.56 24.06
C LEU A 90 24.90 -0.96 24.18
N GLY A 91 25.63 -1.59 23.25
CA GLY A 91 25.78 -3.04 23.23
C GLY A 91 26.63 -3.55 22.06
N CYS A 92 26.77 -4.87 21.99
CA CYS A 92 27.61 -5.60 21.06
C CYS A 92 26.85 -6.79 20.46
N LEU A 93 27.01 -7.03 19.15
CA LEU A 93 26.52 -8.22 18.46
C LEU A 93 27.68 -8.90 17.71
N GLN A 94 27.66 -10.24 17.64
CA GLN A 94 28.57 -11.00 16.78
C GLN A 94 27.82 -12.12 16.07
N PHE A 95 28.08 -12.23 14.79
CA PHE A 95 27.67 -13.33 13.96
C PHE A 95 28.88 -14.08 13.47
N SER A 96 28.77 -15.40 13.36
CA SER A 96 29.85 -16.26 12.84
C SER A 96 29.27 -17.45 12.09
N ALA A 97 30.16 -18.33 11.60
CA ALA A 97 29.74 -19.58 10.94
C ALA A 97 28.82 -20.41 11.85
N SER A 98 27.87 -21.08 11.26
CA SER A 98 26.89 -21.96 11.89
C SER A 98 27.54 -23.23 12.45
N VAL A 99 26.85 -23.91 13.37
CA VAL A 99 27.24 -25.21 13.92
C VAL A 99 27.06 -26.30 12.85
N TRP A 100 28.06 -27.22 12.73
CA TRP A 100 28.10 -28.25 11.68
C TRP A 100 26.84 -29.15 11.67
N HIS A 101 26.43 -29.67 12.81
CA HIS A 101 25.29 -30.59 12.91
C HIS A 101 24.36 -30.16 14.05
N LEU A 102 23.09 -30.03 13.75
CA LEU A 102 22.04 -29.63 14.70
C LEU A 102 20.71 -30.26 14.26
N ALA A 103 20.28 -31.31 14.97
CA ALA A 103 19.15 -32.14 14.58
C ALA A 103 17.85 -31.35 14.37
N ASP A 104 17.48 -30.49 15.30
CA ASP A 104 16.24 -29.71 15.23
C ASP A 104 16.24 -28.71 14.06
N ARG A 105 17.38 -28.04 13.83
CA ARG A 105 17.55 -27.16 12.68
C ARG A 105 17.45 -27.93 11.37
N ASP A 106 18.20 -29.05 11.28
CA ASP A 106 18.29 -29.85 10.07
C ASP A 106 16.92 -30.45 9.72
N HIS A 107 16.18 -30.90 10.73
CA HIS A 107 14.80 -31.37 10.57
C HIS A 107 13.84 -30.24 10.16
N TRP A 108 13.96 -29.07 10.81
CA TRP A 108 13.11 -27.91 10.51
C TRP A 108 13.33 -27.34 9.11
N ILE A 109 14.57 -27.34 8.61
CA ILE A 109 14.89 -27.01 7.22
C ILE A 109 14.39 -28.10 6.28
N GLY A 110 14.50 -29.37 6.68
CA GLY A 110 14.16 -30.55 5.90
C GLY A 110 15.17 -30.87 4.79
N TRP A 111 16.45 -30.57 5.01
CA TRP A 111 17.52 -30.83 4.05
C TRP A 111 18.21 -32.17 4.29
N GLN A 112 18.98 -32.65 3.27
CA GLN A 112 19.77 -33.85 3.34
C GLN A 112 21.20 -33.51 3.82
N THR A 113 21.96 -34.53 4.24
CA THR A 113 23.38 -34.38 4.63
C THR A 113 24.20 -33.70 3.54
N LYS A 114 24.01 -34.09 2.28
CA LYS A 114 24.68 -33.50 1.13
C LYS A 114 24.39 -31.98 0.97
N ASP A 115 23.17 -31.57 1.18
CA ASP A 115 22.79 -30.15 1.10
C ASP A 115 23.45 -29.36 2.20
N ARG A 116 23.47 -29.90 3.43
CA ARG A 116 24.17 -29.30 4.56
C ARG A 116 25.65 -29.11 4.27
N GLU A 117 26.34 -30.16 3.77
CA GLU A 117 27.78 -30.11 3.46
C GLU A 117 28.10 -28.98 2.45
N GLN A 118 27.24 -28.75 1.52
CA GLN A 118 27.44 -27.74 0.45
C GLN A 118 27.01 -26.34 0.82
N ARG A 119 26.04 -26.19 1.74
CA ARG A 119 25.33 -24.89 1.97
C ARG A 119 25.26 -24.44 3.42
N LEU A 120 25.92 -25.11 4.32
CA LEU A 120 25.95 -24.68 5.73
C LEU A 120 26.51 -23.26 5.89
N ASN A 121 27.39 -22.83 5.00
CA ASN A 121 27.93 -21.46 5.00
C ASN A 121 26.86 -20.40 4.76
N LEU A 122 25.70 -20.75 4.19
CA LEU A 122 24.57 -19.82 4.01
C LEU A 122 23.75 -19.64 5.30
N ILE A 123 24.10 -20.35 6.37
CA ILE A 123 23.52 -20.15 7.69
C ILE A 123 24.58 -19.50 8.56
N ILE A 124 24.21 -18.45 9.27
CA ILE A 124 25.07 -17.73 10.23
C ILE A 124 24.49 -17.83 11.63
N ASN A 125 25.37 -17.80 12.63
CA ASN A 125 25.01 -17.94 14.04
C ASN A 125 25.26 -16.64 14.80
N ASN A 126 24.24 -16.10 15.49
CA ASN A 126 24.41 -15.03 16.44
C ASN A 126 25.08 -15.59 17.73
N THR A 127 26.39 -15.48 17.81
CA THR A 127 27.21 -16.10 18.87
C THR A 127 27.39 -15.24 20.10
N ARG A 128 27.23 -13.93 19.96
CA ARG A 128 27.26 -12.97 21.06
C ARG A 128 26.23 -11.90 20.87
N PHE A 129 25.46 -11.66 21.90
CA PHE A 129 24.55 -10.54 22.01
C PHE A 129 24.61 -9.97 23.43
N LEU A 130 25.05 -8.75 23.57
CA LEU A 130 25.27 -8.06 24.82
C LEU A 130 24.64 -6.67 24.76
N ILE A 131 23.71 -6.40 25.64
CA ILE A 131 23.36 -5.03 26.04
C ILE A 131 24.24 -4.74 27.28
N LEU A 132 24.93 -3.61 27.26
CA LEU A 132 25.88 -3.29 28.32
C LEU A 132 25.17 -3.17 29.68
N PRO A 133 25.77 -3.65 30.81
CA PRO A 133 25.08 -3.76 32.09
C PRO A 133 24.52 -2.44 32.63
N TRP A 134 25.11 -1.31 32.26
CA TRP A 134 24.65 0.03 32.65
C TRP A 134 23.57 0.62 31.69
N VAL A 135 23.16 -0.12 30.69
CA VAL A 135 22.10 0.28 29.75
C VAL A 135 20.81 -0.48 30.08
N LYS A 136 19.87 0.23 30.69
CA LYS A 136 18.57 -0.32 31.11
C LYS A 136 17.44 0.34 30.32
N VAL A 137 17.37 0.04 29.02
CA VAL A 137 16.40 0.60 28.10
C VAL A 137 15.46 -0.49 27.63
N LYS A 138 14.19 -0.34 27.96
CA LYS A 138 13.15 -1.31 27.63
C LYS A 138 13.04 -1.48 26.09
N ASN A 139 12.93 -2.73 25.65
CA ASN A 139 12.81 -3.12 24.22
C ASN A 139 14.05 -2.84 23.36
N LEU A 140 15.16 -2.30 23.89
CA LEU A 140 16.37 -2.06 23.10
C LEU A 140 16.91 -3.34 22.45
N ALA A 141 16.92 -4.46 23.18
CA ALA A 141 17.42 -5.73 22.68
C ALA A 141 16.63 -6.23 21.45
N SER A 142 15.30 -6.27 21.54
CA SER A 142 14.46 -6.69 20.40
C SER A 142 14.53 -5.71 19.24
N HIS A 143 14.67 -4.42 19.52
CA HIS A 143 14.82 -3.40 18.50
C HIS A 143 16.15 -3.55 17.73
N ALA A 144 17.27 -3.76 18.42
CA ALA A 144 18.57 -4.03 17.80
C ALA A 144 18.54 -5.31 16.94
N LEU A 145 17.90 -6.38 17.45
CA LEU A 145 17.69 -7.60 16.66
C LEU A 145 16.86 -7.37 15.40
N SER A 146 15.83 -6.53 15.47
CA SER A 146 15.03 -6.16 14.30
C SER A 146 15.82 -5.36 13.27
N ILE A 147 16.73 -4.49 13.70
CA ILE A 147 17.60 -3.73 12.79
C ILE A 147 18.60 -4.68 12.11
N VAL A 148 19.27 -5.54 12.89
CA VAL A 148 20.31 -6.40 12.32
C VAL A 148 19.77 -7.39 11.31
N THR A 149 18.57 -7.92 11.48
CA THR A 149 17.98 -8.86 10.51
C THR A 149 17.71 -8.21 9.15
N ARG A 150 17.62 -6.89 9.07
CA ARG A 150 17.42 -6.15 7.80
C ARG A 150 18.73 -5.85 7.07
N GLN A 151 19.86 -5.71 7.78
CA GLN A 151 21.12 -5.29 7.16
C GLN A 151 22.21 -6.37 7.11
N ILE A 152 22.17 -7.38 7.98
CA ILE A 152 23.25 -8.38 8.13
C ILE A 152 23.56 -9.12 6.84
N ALA A 153 22.55 -9.41 6.00
CA ALA A 153 22.78 -10.13 4.75
C ALA A 153 23.61 -9.31 3.76
N ASP A 154 23.37 -8.00 3.68
CA ASP A 154 24.12 -7.08 2.82
C ASP A 154 25.54 -6.83 3.35
N ASP A 155 25.67 -6.63 4.67
CA ASP A 155 26.98 -6.39 5.31
C ASP A 155 27.86 -7.65 5.24
N TRP A 156 27.24 -8.83 5.40
CA TRP A 156 27.95 -10.10 5.26
C TRP A 156 28.43 -10.35 3.84
N ASP A 157 27.59 -10.06 2.84
CA ASP A 157 27.93 -10.18 1.43
C ASP A 157 29.08 -9.25 1.04
N LYS A 158 29.03 -7.99 1.48
CA LYS A 158 30.14 -7.01 1.31
C LYS A 158 31.46 -7.49 1.90
N THR A 159 31.40 -8.18 3.05
CA THR A 159 32.60 -8.59 3.80
C THR A 159 33.15 -9.93 3.35
N HIS A 160 32.27 -10.88 3.00
CA HIS A 160 32.65 -12.28 2.75
C HIS A 160 32.30 -12.78 1.36
N ALA A 161 31.71 -11.95 0.47
CA ALA A 161 31.35 -12.26 -0.92
C ALA A 161 30.37 -13.44 -1.07
N TYR A 162 29.48 -13.64 -0.08
CA TYR A 162 28.32 -14.53 -0.18
C TYR A 162 27.23 -14.08 0.78
N ARG A 163 25.98 -14.33 0.42
CA ARG A 163 24.79 -13.84 1.13
C ARG A 163 24.15 -14.93 1.97
N PRO A 164 24.09 -14.80 3.30
CA PRO A 164 23.40 -15.75 4.15
C PRO A 164 21.89 -15.68 3.96
N VAL A 165 21.19 -16.82 4.15
CA VAL A 165 19.74 -16.93 3.99
C VAL A 165 19.00 -17.27 5.27
N LEU A 166 19.73 -17.65 6.33
CA LEU A 166 19.18 -18.02 7.63
C LEU A 166 20.13 -17.58 8.75
N ILE A 167 19.58 -17.08 9.85
CA ILE A 167 20.31 -16.87 11.10
C ILE A 167 19.82 -17.90 12.11
N GLU A 168 20.74 -18.43 12.94
CA GLU A 168 20.44 -19.23 14.12
C GLU A 168 21.03 -18.59 15.37
N THR A 169 20.52 -18.93 16.56
CA THR A 169 21.12 -18.57 17.85
C THR A 169 20.72 -19.55 18.93
N PHE A 170 21.55 -19.63 19.98
CA PHE A 170 21.34 -20.49 21.13
C PHE A 170 21.18 -19.64 22.39
N VAL A 171 20.08 -19.83 23.09
CA VAL A 171 19.77 -19.13 24.34
C VAL A 171 19.84 -20.10 25.49
N ASP A 172 20.78 -19.85 26.43
CA ASP A 172 20.91 -20.63 27.64
C ASP A 172 19.72 -20.38 28.58
N THR A 173 18.92 -21.42 28.81
CA THR A 173 17.67 -21.32 29.60
C THR A 173 17.91 -21.08 31.07
N THR A 174 19.12 -21.34 31.57
CA THR A 174 19.50 -21.05 32.97
C THR A 174 19.72 -19.57 33.21
N GLN A 175 20.01 -18.79 32.14
CA GLN A 175 20.33 -17.36 32.24
C GLN A 175 19.21 -16.49 31.60
N TYR A 176 18.61 -16.94 30.48
CA TYR A 176 17.73 -16.12 29.71
C TYR A 176 16.54 -16.92 29.14
N HIS A 177 15.41 -16.28 28.98
CA HIS A 177 14.19 -16.90 28.41
C HIS A 177 14.08 -16.73 26.88
N GLY A 178 14.91 -15.91 26.25
CA GLY A 178 14.86 -15.65 24.80
C GLY A 178 13.74 -14.70 24.35
N THR A 179 13.11 -13.96 25.26
CA THR A 179 11.97 -13.07 24.99
C THR A 179 12.28 -11.98 23.96
N CYS A 180 13.53 -11.48 23.94
CA CYS A 180 13.93 -10.48 22.93
C CYS A 180 13.94 -11.03 21.50
N TYR A 181 14.28 -12.30 21.31
CA TYR A 181 14.22 -12.98 20.03
C TYR A 181 12.79 -13.19 19.56
N LEU A 182 11.90 -13.66 20.45
CA LEU A 182 10.47 -13.77 20.15
C LEU A 182 9.86 -12.40 19.79
N ALA A 183 10.22 -11.37 20.55
CA ALA A 183 9.76 -10.00 20.30
C ALA A 183 10.32 -9.41 18.98
N ALA A 184 11.43 -9.96 18.46
CA ALA A 184 12.02 -9.63 17.18
C ALA A 184 11.60 -10.61 16.05
N ASN A 185 10.52 -11.37 16.23
CA ASN A 185 9.94 -12.31 15.28
C ASN A 185 10.84 -13.52 14.90
N TRP A 186 11.75 -13.90 15.79
CA TRP A 186 12.49 -15.16 15.63
C TRP A 186 11.63 -16.34 16.02
N SER A 187 11.80 -17.46 15.32
CA SER A 187 11.08 -18.70 15.60
C SER A 187 11.86 -19.60 16.54
N HIS A 188 11.25 -20.05 17.63
CA HIS A 188 11.79 -21.13 18.47
C HIS A 188 11.49 -22.46 17.78
N ILE A 189 12.51 -23.26 17.49
CA ILE A 189 12.39 -24.50 16.70
C ILE A 189 12.84 -25.77 17.42
N GLY A 190 13.38 -25.67 18.61
CA GLY A 190 13.81 -26.81 19.39
C GLY A 190 14.81 -26.45 20.48
N GLU A 191 15.40 -27.48 21.10
CA GLU A 191 16.36 -27.35 22.20
C GLU A 191 17.57 -28.24 21.95
N THR A 192 18.74 -27.83 22.44
CA THR A 192 19.96 -28.64 22.36
C THR A 192 19.93 -29.76 23.39
N SER A 193 20.56 -30.89 23.07
CA SER A 193 20.64 -32.05 23.97
C SER A 193 21.54 -31.86 25.20
N GLY A 194 22.16 -30.66 25.36
CA GLY A 194 23.10 -30.39 26.46
C GLY A 194 24.45 -31.09 26.33
N LYS A 195 24.68 -31.95 25.33
CA LYS A 195 25.96 -32.62 25.12
C LYS A 195 26.93 -31.69 24.38
N ASP A 196 27.96 -31.25 25.08
CA ASP A 196 29.05 -30.43 24.50
C ASP A 196 30.12 -31.35 23.92
N TRP A 197 30.20 -31.42 22.58
CA TRP A 197 31.16 -32.29 21.89
C TRP A 197 32.63 -31.99 22.15
N GLN A 198 32.94 -30.74 22.64
CA GLN A 198 34.27 -30.34 23.01
C GLN A 198 34.67 -30.82 24.43
N LYS A 199 33.73 -31.28 25.23
CA LYS A 199 33.92 -31.76 26.60
C LYS A 199 33.67 -33.24 26.78
N ALA A 200 33.79 -34.01 25.72
CA ALA A 200 33.60 -35.47 25.76
C ALA A 200 34.60 -36.20 26.67
N THR A 201 35.62 -35.50 27.19
CA THR A 201 36.61 -36.00 28.18
C THR A 201 36.29 -35.63 29.65
N ASP A 202 35.42 -34.63 29.88
CA ASP A 202 34.98 -34.25 31.22
C ASP A 202 33.45 -34.47 31.34
N ASN A 203 33.04 -35.34 32.28
CA ASN A 203 31.64 -35.71 32.55
C ASN A 203 30.78 -34.52 33.09
N LYS A 204 30.94 -33.31 32.57
CA LYS A 204 30.05 -32.17 32.86
C LYS A 204 28.92 -32.12 31.87
N GLU A 205 27.70 -32.35 32.35
CA GLU A 205 26.47 -32.11 31.59
C GLU A 205 26.43 -30.65 31.13
N GLY A 206 26.32 -30.45 29.84
CA GLY A 206 26.13 -29.12 29.26
C GLY A 206 24.70 -28.62 29.51
N THR A 207 24.52 -27.29 29.50
CA THR A 207 23.19 -26.68 29.67
C THR A 207 22.32 -26.85 28.45
N ILE A 208 21.03 -27.13 28.64
CA ILE A 208 20.05 -27.13 27.57
C ILE A 208 19.85 -25.70 27.08
N LYS A 209 19.91 -25.50 25.76
CA LYS A 209 19.73 -24.18 25.13
C LYS A 209 18.58 -24.21 24.16
N LYS A 210 17.72 -23.19 24.22
CA LYS A 210 16.69 -22.99 23.20
C LYS A 210 17.33 -22.52 21.90
N LEU A 211 16.86 -23.11 20.80
CA LEU A 211 17.29 -22.78 19.45
C LEU A 211 16.28 -21.86 18.79
N PHE A 212 16.74 -20.68 18.42
CA PHE A 212 15.95 -19.72 17.65
C PHE A 212 16.56 -19.54 16.27
N VAL A 213 15.70 -19.31 15.29
CA VAL A 213 16.09 -19.05 13.89
C VAL A 213 15.33 -17.86 13.32
N PHE A 214 15.96 -17.17 12.36
CA PHE A 214 15.34 -16.09 11.61
C PHE A 214 15.70 -16.23 10.12
N PRO A 215 14.71 -16.44 9.22
CA PRO A 215 14.93 -16.46 7.78
C PRO A 215 15.27 -15.06 7.25
N LEU A 216 16.43 -14.93 6.58
CA LEU A 216 16.84 -13.72 5.85
C LEU A 216 16.32 -13.72 4.41
N ASN A 217 15.92 -14.88 3.90
CA ASN A 217 15.36 -15.08 2.58
C ASN A 217 14.07 -15.89 2.69
N PRO A 218 12.94 -15.46 2.12
CA PRO A 218 11.68 -16.20 2.19
C PRO A 218 11.76 -17.60 1.57
N HIS A 219 12.67 -17.81 0.60
CA HIS A 219 12.91 -19.09 -0.07
C HIS A 219 14.11 -19.86 0.53
N PHE A 220 14.51 -19.55 1.75
CA PHE A 220 15.72 -20.13 2.37
C PHE A 220 15.75 -21.66 2.31
N ARG A 221 14.60 -22.35 2.44
CA ARG A 221 14.55 -23.81 2.37
C ARG A 221 14.93 -24.33 0.98
N ALA A 222 14.40 -23.73 -0.08
CA ALA A 222 14.71 -24.09 -1.45
C ALA A 222 16.21 -23.83 -1.75
N VAL A 223 16.72 -22.68 -1.31
CA VAL A 223 18.16 -22.34 -1.44
C VAL A 223 19.03 -23.35 -0.69
N LEU A 224 18.67 -23.69 0.54
CA LEU A 224 19.44 -24.60 1.37
C LEU A 224 19.39 -26.06 0.90
N LYS A 225 18.30 -26.49 0.24
CA LYS A 225 18.13 -27.84 -0.31
C LYS A 225 18.65 -28.02 -1.73
N ASN A 226 19.22 -26.98 -2.35
CA ASN A 226 19.54 -26.98 -3.78
C ASN A 226 18.36 -27.42 -4.67
N GLU A 227 17.19 -27.38 -4.12
CA GLU A 227 16.04 -27.44 -4.95
C GLU A 227 16.21 -26.27 -5.90
N PRO A 228 16.01 -26.45 -7.23
CA PRO A 228 15.84 -25.26 -8.01
C PRO A 228 14.84 -24.46 -7.15
N VAL A 229 15.28 -23.30 -6.65
CA VAL A 229 14.33 -22.26 -6.38
C VAL A 229 13.59 -22.29 -7.68
N SER A 230 12.48 -23.03 -7.73
CA SER A 230 11.59 -22.81 -8.81
C SER A 230 11.48 -21.30 -8.68
N GLN A 231 12.09 -20.62 -9.61
CA GLN A 231 11.49 -19.45 -10.12
C GLN A 231 10.11 -19.95 -10.58
N LYS A 232 9.25 -20.30 -9.65
CA LYS A 232 7.91 -19.79 -9.73
C LYS A 232 8.23 -18.32 -9.80
N LYS A 233 8.47 -17.84 -11.02
CA LYS A 233 8.30 -16.50 -11.50
C LYS A 233 7.24 -15.99 -10.58
N SER A 234 7.62 -15.09 -9.69
CA SER A 234 6.75 -14.67 -8.58
C SER A 234 5.37 -14.67 -9.20
N ILE A 235 4.44 -15.50 -8.69
CA ILE A 235 3.16 -15.70 -9.39
C ILE A 235 2.58 -14.32 -9.67
N ILE A 236 3.08 -13.35 -8.94
CA ILE A 236 2.84 -11.92 -9.04
C ILE A 236 4.14 -11.23 -9.50
N ASP A 237 3.98 -10.26 -10.34
CA ASP A 237 5.00 -9.34 -10.81
C ASP A 237 5.69 -8.65 -9.61
N ASP A 238 7.02 -8.69 -9.58
CA ASP A 238 7.81 -8.02 -8.55
C ASP A 238 7.58 -6.49 -8.57
N ASP A 239 7.25 -5.92 -9.72
CA ASP A 239 6.89 -4.51 -9.86
C ASP A 239 5.63 -4.17 -9.08
N PHE A 240 4.63 -5.07 -9.06
CA PHE A 240 3.43 -4.88 -8.25
C PHE A 240 3.74 -4.96 -6.75
N LEU A 241 4.59 -5.90 -6.32
CA LEU A 241 4.99 -6.00 -4.91
C LEU A 241 5.77 -4.76 -4.45
N ASN A 242 6.66 -4.25 -5.30
CA ASN A 242 7.40 -3.01 -5.06
C ASN A 242 6.44 -1.80 -4.99
N LEU A 243 5.46 -1.74 -5.90
CA LEU A 243 4.43 -0.70 -5.88
C LEU A 243 3.61 -0.77 -4.60
N TRP A 244 3.21 -1.98 -4.15
CA TRP A 244 2.46 -2.13 -2.92
C TRP A 244 3.26 -1.69 -1.69
N GLY A 245 4.54 -2.01 -1.63
CA GLY A 245 5.45 -1.49 -0.61
C GLY A 245 5.49 0.05 -0.57
N LYS A 246 5.53 0.70 -1.75
CA LYS A 246 5.41 2.17 -1.85
C LYS A 246 4.06 2.68 -1.33
N VAL A 247 2.95 2.00 -1.63
CA VAL A 247 1.61 2.37 -1.13
C VAL A 247 1.57 2.38 0.41
N VAL A 248 2.10 1.33 1.04
CA VAL A 248 2.17 1.25 2.52
C VAL A 248 3.03 2.37 3.10
N ASN A 249 4.17 2.68 2.47
CA ASN A 249 5.04 3.78 2.89
C ASN A 249 4.33 5.14 2.74
N ILE A 250 3.65 5.39 1.62
CA ILE A 250 2.88 6.63 1.38
C ILE A 250 1.82 6.83 2.48
N ILE A 251 1.09 5.77 2.85
CA ILE A 251 0.10 5.85 3.93
C ILE A 251 0.76 6.28 5.23
N SER A 252 1.90 5.71 5.56
CA SER A 252 2.65 6.03 6.79
C SER A 252 3.20 7.46 6.77
N GLU A 253 3.79 7.91 5.65
CA GLU A 253 4.36 9.24 5.48
C GLU A 253 3.28 10.34 5.56
N VAL A 254 2.18 10.17 4.83
CA VAL A 254 1.07 11.13 4.85
C VAL A 254 0.45 11.19 6.24
N ALA A 255 0.22 10.05 6.88
CA ALA A 255 -0.32 10.03 8.23
C ALA A 255 0.60 10.76 9.22
N LEU A 256 1.91 10.54 9.15
CA LEU A 256 2.89 11.22 10.00
C LEU A 256 2.89 12.74 9.77
N ALA A 257 2.78 13.20 8.52
CA ALA A 257 2.68 14.61 8.19
C ALA A 257 1.42 15.26 8.80
N TYR A 258 0.29 14.53 8.77
CA TYR A 258 -0.97 15.02 9.37
C TYR A 258 -0.95 15.02 10.90
N ASP A 259 -0.18 14.17 11.56
CA ASP A 259 -0.03 14.20 13.02
C ASP A 259 0.42 15.58 13.51
N ALA A 260 1.37 16.21 12.82
CA ALA A 260 1.84 17.55 13.16
C ALA A 260 0.74 18.62 13.10
N THR A 261 -0.34 18.39 12.35
CA THR A 261 -1.41 19.39 12.18
C THR A 261 -2.40 19.46 13.36
N TRP A 262 -2.55 18.39 14.13
CA TRP A 262 -3.56 18.31 15.19
C TRP A 262 -3.07 17.72 16.52
N GLN A 263 -1.91 17.06 16.57
CA GLN A 263 -1.34 16.50 17.80
C GLN A 263 -0.31 17.44 18.41
N LYS A 264 -0.60 17.95 19.62
CA LYS A 264 0.36 18.71 20.42
C LYS A 264 1.27 17.82 21.27
N ARG A 265 0.92 16.56 21.48
CA ARG A 265 1.66 15.54 22.27
C ARG A 265 1.42 14.19 21.63
N LYS A 266 2.41 13.31 21.69
CA LYS A 266 2.26 11.91 21.23
C LYS A 266 1.14 11.23 22.03
N ARG A 267 0.18 10.68 21.31
CA ARG A 267 -0.98 9.98 21.89
C ARG A 267 -1.05 8.57 21.35
N VAL A 268 -1.87 7.71 21.98
CA VAL A 268 -2.16 6.35 21.51
C VAL A 268 -2.82 6.37 20.14
N ILE A 269 -3.68 7.34 19.89
CA ILE A 269 -4.37 7.51 18.60
C ILE A 269 -3.59 8.54 17.80
N ASP A 270 -2.93 8.09 16.74
CA ASP A 270 -2.29 8.90 15.71
C ASP A 270 -3.10 8.89 14.41
N SER A 271 -2.67 9.65 13.42
CA SER A 271 -3.33 9.71 12.11
C SER A 271 -3.28 8.37 11.38
N LEU A 272 -2.23 7.58 11.56
CA LEU A 272 -2.08 6.27 10.92
C LEU A 272 -3.15 5.30 11.44
N LEU A 273 -3.30 5.20 12.75
CA LEU A 273 -4.33 4.37 13.37
C LEU A 273 -5.73 4.84 12.98
N LEU A 274 -5.96 6.18 12.91
CA LEU A 274 -7.24 6.74 12.46
C LEU A 274 -7.55 6.35 11.02
N VAL A 275 -6.59 6.46 10.11
CA VAL A 275 -6.74 6.07 8.70
C VAL A 275 -7.14 4.60 8.60
N PHE A 276 -6.45 3.70 9.30
CA PHE A 276 -6.79 2.27 9.29
C PHE A 276 -8.19 1.99 9.86
N LEU A 277 -8.55 2.61 10.97
CA LEU A 277 -9.87 2.44 11.56
C LEU A 277 -10.98 3.00 10.66
N ILE A 278 -10.73 4.11 9.96
CA ILE A 278 -11.68 4.67 9.00
C ILE A 278 -11.80 3.76 7.77
N PHE A 279 -10.71 3.23 7.24
CA PHE A 279 -10.76 2.23 6.17
C PHE A 279 -11.58 1.00 6.58
N ARG A 280 -11.38 0.50 7.80
CA ARG A 280 -12.15 -0.62 8.33
C ARG A 280 -13.63 -0.27 8.45
N LEU A 281 -13.94 0.92 8.93
CA LEU A 281 -15.29 1.41 9.14
C LEU A 281 -16.10 1.49 7.82
N VAL A 282 -15.47 1.90 6.73
CA VAL A 282 -16.10 2.00 5.40
C VAL A 282 -16.63 0.63 4.92
N PHE A 283 -15.98 -0.47 5.31
CA PHE A 283 -16.42 -1.82 4.95
C PHE A 283 -17.29 -2.48 6.01
N SER A 284 -17.40 -1.89 7.21
CA SER A 284 -18.34 -2.38 8.20
C SER A 284 -19.76 -2.06 7.74
N LYS A 285 -20.66 -3.07 7.77
CA LYS A 285 -22.06 -2.80 7.49
C LYS A 285 -22.62 -1.80 8.49
N ASN A 286 -23.58 -1.00 8.09
CA ASN A 286 -24.27 0.01 8.92
C ASN A 286 -24.77 -0.46 10.28
N THR A 287 -24.78 -1.76 10.53
CA THR A 287 -25.17 -2.38 11.79
C THR A 287 -24.05 -2.45 12.81
N GLN A 288 -22.80 -2.17 12.43
CA GLN A 288 -21.66 -2.24 13.35
C GLN A 288 -21.39 -0.87 13.99
N SER A 289 -21.30 -0.86 15.31
CA SER A 289 -20.92 0.34 16.06
C SER A 289 -19.40 0.59 15.96
N TYR A 290 -18.98 1.82 16.28
CA TYR A 290 -17.54 2.11 16.42
C TYR A 290 -16.83 1.17 17.39
N GLY A 291 -17.49 0.83 18.51
CA GLY A 291 -16.94 -0.08 19.50
C GLY A 291 -16.67 -1.48 18.92
N THR A 292 -17.61 -2.01 18.15
CA THR A 292 -17.45 -3.31 17.48
C THR A 292 -16.30 -3.29 16.47
N THR A 293 -16.26 -2.30 15.58
CA THR A 293 -15.20 -2.14 14.57
C THR A 293 -13.83 -2.03 15.22
N ILE A 294 -13.69 -1.23 16.28
CA ILE A 294 -12.43 -1.06 17.02
C ILE A 294 -12.02 -2.38 17.69
N THR A 295 -12.95 -3.06 18.34
CA THR A 295 -12.68 -4.32 19.04
C THR A 295 -12.25 -5.41 18.06
N GLU A 296 -12.92 -5.53 16.91
CA GLU A 296 -12.54 -6.48 15.86
C GLU A 296 -11.15 -6.17 15.30
N PHE A 297 -10.82 -4.91 15.04
CA PHE A 297 -9.48 -4.51 14.60
C PHE A 297 -8.40 -4.92 15.61
N TRP A 298 -8.60 -4.60 16.90
CA TRP A 298 -7.68 -5.01 17.97
C TRP A 298 -7.55 -6.53 18.07
N HIS A 299 -8.65 -7.26 18.00
CA HIS A 299 -8.66 -8.71 18.02
C HIS A 299 -7.88 -9.31 16.84
N ASN A 300 -8.09 -8.81 15.63
CA ASN A 300 -7.38 -9.26 14.45
C ASN A 300 -5.87 -8.98 14.56
N CYS A 301 -5.48 -7.78 14.98
CA CYS A 301 -4.07 -7.44 15.20
C CYS A 301 -3.42 -8.31 16.28
N HIS A 302 -4.11 -8.59 17.38
CA HIS A 302 -3.61 -9.51 18.42
C HIS A 302 -3.44 -10.94 17.90
N ARG A 303 -4.44 -11.45 17.18
CA ARG A 303 -4.38 -12.79 16.57
C ARG A 303 -3.22 -12.93 15.60
N MET A 304 -2.95 -11.90 14.80
CA MET A 304 -1.88 -11.85 13.81
C MET A 304 -0.53 -11.39 14.40
N LYS A 305 -0.48 -11.07 15.69
CA LYS A 305 0.70 -10.54 16.40
C LYS A 305 1.24 -9.24 15.78
N PHE A 306 0.37 -8.42 15.22
CA PHE A 306 0.74 -7.11 14.73
C PHE A 306 0.96 -6.12 15.88
N PRO A 307 1.90 -5.17 15.72
CA PRO A 307 2.18 -4.19 16.76
C PRO A 307 0.97 -3.26 16.97
N LEU A 308 0.52 -3.10 18.20
CA LEU A 308 -0.52 -2.17 18.60
C LEU A 308 0.06 -1.15 19.58
N PRO A 309 -0.45 0.09 19.59
CA PRO A 309 0.06 1.12 20.48
C PRO A 309 -0.20 0.82 21.96
N GLN A 310 -1.17 -0.02 22.27
CA GLN A 310 -1.51 -0.50 23.61
C GLN A 310 -2.23 -1.86 23.56
N LYS A 311 -2.26 -2.57 24.71
CA LYS A 311 -2.90 -3.90 24.80
C LYS A 311 -4.44 -3.83 24.67
N GLN A 312 -5.07 -2.86 25.32
CA GLN A 312 -6.53 -2.72 25.31
C GLN A 312 -6.99 -1.88 24.14
N ALA A 313 -8.14 -2.20 23.58
CA ALA A 313 -8.77 -1.41 22.53
C ALA A 313 -9.08 0.01 23.03
N ILE A 314 -8.98 0.99 22.12
CA ILE A 314 -9.38 2.36 22.43
C ILE A 314 -10.91 2.47 22.57
N SER A 315 -11.39 3.46 23.29
CA SER A 315 -12.84 3.69 23.41
C SER A 315 -13.41 4.34 22.15
N ALA A 316 -14.69 4.08 21.87
CA ALA A 316 -15.43 4.74 20.79
C ALA A 316 -15.45 6.27 20.93
N SER A 317 -15.48 6.78 22.17
CA SER A 317 -15.41 8.23 22.46
C SER A 317 -14.07 8.80 22.04
N SER A 318 -12.96 8.15 22.42
CA SER A 318 -11.60 8.60 22.06
C SER A 318 -11.41 8.61 20.53
N PHE A 319 -11.93 7.60 19.84
CA PHE A 319 -11.92 7.53 18.37
C PHE A 319 -12.73 8.69 17.75
N THR A 320 -13.93 8.94 18.27
CA THR A 320 -14.80 10.03 17.78
C THR A 320 -14.14 11.40 17.96
N GLU A 321 -13.54 11.66 19.13
CA GLU A 321 -12.85 12.94 19.39
C GLU A 321 -11.58 13.11 18.54
N ALA A 322 -10.86 12.04 18.25
CA ALA A 322 -9.71 12.09 17.36
C ALA A 322 -10.12 12.34 15.90
N ARG A 323 -11.19 11.67 15.42
CA ARG A 323 -11.74 11.88 14.07
C ARG A 323 -12.16 13.33 13.80
N LYS A 324 -12.76 14.01 14.80
CA LYS A 324 -13.15 15.42 14.67
C LYS A 324 -11.95 16.34 14.37
N LYS A 325 -10.73 15.93 14.73
CA LYS A 325 -9.51 16.74 14.57
C LYS A 325 -8.78 16.44 13.27
N LEU A 326 -8.85 15.20 12.76
CA LEU A 326 -8.21 14.81 11.53
C LEU A 326 -8.92 15.47 10.35
N ASN A 327 -8.16 16.22 9.52
CA ASN A 327 -8.70 16.79 8.29
C ASN A 327 -8.97 15.69 7.25
N GLU A 328 -10.14 15.76 6.61
CA GLU A 328 -10.57 14.82 5.56
C GLU A 328 -9.68 14.85 4.32
N SER A 329 -8.96 15.94 4.07
CA SER A 329 -8.03 16.09 2.95
C SER A 329 -6.90 15.05 2.96
N ILE A 330 -6.63 14.40 4.10
CA ILE A 330 -5.67 13.28 4.18
C ILE A 330 -5.98 12.19 3.15
N PHE A 331 -7.25 11.86 2.93
CA PHE A 331 -7.65 10.83 1.97
C PHE A 331 -7.52 11.29 0.52
N ILE A 332 -7.69 12.59 0.24
CA ILE A 332 -7.44 13.16 -1.08
C ILE A 332 -5.94 13.07 -1.39
N GLU A 333 -5.09 13.49 -0.46
CA GLU A 333 -3.64 13.43 -0.60
C GLU A 333 -3.15 11.98 -0.74
N LEU A 334 -3.67 11.05 0.07
CA LEU A 334 -3.39 9.62 -0.05
C LEU A 334 -3.71 9.11 -1.45
N ASN A 335 -4.90 9.41 -1.96
CA ASN A 335 -5.32 8.99 -3.30
C ASN A 335 -4.38 9.52 -4.38
N GLN A 336 -4.07 10.82 -4.34
CA GLN A 336 -3.19 11.49 -5.31
C GLN A 336 -1.77 10.90 -5.28
N ARG A 337 -1.18 10.74 -4.10
CA ARG A 337 0.18 10.17 -3.98
C ARG A 337 0.25 8.70 -4.39
N ILE A 338 -0.78 7.91 -4.10
CA ILE A 338 -0.87 6.52 -4.57
C ILE A 338 -0.95 6.47 -6.10
N ILE A 339 -1.76 7.33 -6.73
CA ILE A 339 -1.87 7.42 -8.19
C ILE A 339 -0.53 7.83 -8.80
N GLN A 340 0.14 8.84 -8.26
CA GLN A 340 1.45 9.31 -8.72
C GLN A 340 2.55 8.24 -8.61
N ALA A 341 2.45 7.35 -7.64
CA ALA A 341 3.39 6.23 -7.48
C ALA A 341 3.16 5.10 -8.48
N CYS A 342 1.99 5.05 -9.14
CA CYS A 342 1.67 4.05 -10.13
C CYS A 342 2.40 4.35 -11.45
N PRO A 343 3.16 3.40 -12.01
CA PRO A 343 3.74 3.58 -13.34
C PRO A 343 2.63 3.71 -14.37
N GLU A 344 2.72 4.74 -15.19
CA GLU A 344 1.77 4.96 -16.28
C GLU A 344 2.11 4.01 -17.43
N LYS A 345 1.16 3.17 -17.82
CA LYS A 345 1.32 2.27 -18.96
C LYS A 345 0.81 2.93 -20.25
N THR A 346 1.53 2.76 -21.33
CA THR A 346 1.12 3.27 -22.66
C THR A 346 -0.23 2.71 -23.08
N SER A 347 -0.54 1.46 -22.72
CA SER A 347 -1.85 0.82 -22.96
C SER A 347 -3.05 1.48 -22.26
N GLU A 348 -2.79 2.33 -21.27
CA GLU A 348 -3.82 3.09 -20.55
C GLU A 348 -4.12 4.44 -21.20
N ARG A 349 -3.37 4.80 -22.24
CA ARG A 349 -3.61 6.01 -23.03
C ARG A 349 -4.48 5.70 -24.25
N TRP A 350 -5.32 6.63 -24.57
CA TRP A 350 -6.10 6.61 -25.82
C TRP A 350 -5.48 7.58 -26.81
N LEU A 351 -4.90 7.05 -27.90
CA LEU A 351 -4.18 7.86 -28.91
C LEU A 351 -3.19 8.87 -28.29
N GLY A 352 -2.48 8.45 -27.26
CA GLY A 352 -1.50 9.30 -26.56
C GLY A 352 -2.05 10.14 -25.41
N HIS A 353 -3.37 10.20 -25.21
CA HIS A 353 -4.04 10.98 -24.16
C HIS A 353 -4.41 10.14 -22.94
N ARG A 354 -4.34 10.71 -21.74
CA ARG A 354 -5.06 10.17 -20.59
C ARG A 354 -6.56 10.47 -20.76
N LEU A 355 -7.39 9.50 -20.46
CA LEU A 355 -8.84 9.59 -20.71
C LEU A 355 -9.61 9.64 -19.41
N PHE A 356 -10.36 10.71 -19.20
CA PHE A 356 -11.17 10.94 -18.01
C PHE A 356 -12.66 11.04 -18.35
N GLY A 357 -13.50 10.73 -17.36
CA GLY A 357 -14.92 11.04 -17.38
C GLY A 357 -15.28 11.78 -16.11
N VAL A 358 -16.11 12.81 -16.22
CA VAL A 358 -16.64 13.52 -15.05
C VAL A 358 -18.15 13.33 -15.00
N ASP A 359 -18.63 12.96 -13.82
CA ASP A 359 -20.06 12.83 -13.56
C ASP A 359 -20.36 13.15 -12.09
N GLY A 360 -21.63 13.42 -11.81
CA GLY A 360 -22.14 13.70 -10.49
C GLY A 360 -23.22 12.71 -10.07
N SER A 361 -23.26 12.35 -8.81
CA SER A 361 -24.30 11.50 -8.25
C SER A 361 -24.81 12.05 -6.93
N LYS A 362 -26.13 12.21 -6.80
CA LYS A 362 -26.75 12.59 -5.52
C LYS A 362 -26.69 11.42 -4.55
N ILE A 363 -26.25 11.69 -3.34
CA ILE A 363 -26.23 10.75 -2.22
C ILE A 363 -27.02 11.31 -1.04
N ASN A 364 -27.67 10.42 -0.30
CA ASN A 364 -28.37 10.79 0.92
C ASN A 364 -27.37 10.94 2.07
N LEU A 365 -27.56 11.95 2.88
CA LEU A 365 -26.66 12.31 3.96
C LEU A 365 -27.38 12.28 5.32
N PRO A 366 -26.63 12.11 6.43
CA PRO A 366 -27.19 12.23 7.76
C PRO A 366 -27.92 13.57 7.94
N ARG A 367 -29.06 13.54 8.65
CA ARG A 367 -29.94 14.71 8.84
C ARG A 367 -29.23 15.91 9.45
N GLU A 368 -28.23 15.66 10.27
CA GLU A 368 -27.44 16.68 10.95
C GLU A 368 -26.72 17.62 9.95
N LEU A 369 -26.47 17.17 8.71
CA LEU A 369 -25.81 17.97 7.67
C LEU A 369 -26.69 19.07 7.08
N ILE A 370 -27.99 19.10 7.39
CA ILE A 370 -28.83 20.28 7.10
C ILE A 370 -28.20 21.54 7.71
N LYS A 371 -27.63 21.44 8.92
CA LYS A 371 -26.93 22.55 9.60
C LYS A 371 -25.63 22.98 8.89
N ALA A 372 -25.07 22.08 8.05
CA ALA A 372 -23.89 22.38 7.24
C ALA A 372 -24.24 22.89 5.83
N GLY A 373 -25.51 23.18 5.55
CA GLY A 373 -25.95 23.77 4.30
C GLY A 373 -26.38 22.79 3.22
N TYR A 374 -26.48 21.49 3.55
CA TYR A 374 -27.02 20.50 2.62
C TYR A 374 -28.55 20.54 2.62
N ALA A 375 -29.15 20.66 1.42
CA ALA A 375 -30.59 20.79 1.27
C ALA A 375 -31.29 19.44 1.11
N THR A 376 -32.53 19.37 1.59
CA THR A 376 -33.42 18.24 1.30
C THR A 376 -33.96 18.33 -0.14
N PRO A 377 -34.09 17.19 -0.85
CA PRO A 377 -34.54 17.19 -2.24
C PRO A 377 -35.98 17.69 -2.43
N GLN A 378 -36.83 17.53 -1.41
CA GLN A 378 -38.21 17.97 -1.36
C GLN A 378 -38.54 18.47 0.06
N GLN A 379 -39.54 19.31 0.19
CA GLN A 379 -39.92 19.90 1.47
C GLN A 379 -40.21 18.88 2.58
N ASN A 380 -40.74 17.72 2.22
CA ASN A 380 -41.06 16.62 3.16
C ASN A 380 -40.01 15.54 3.24
N SER A 381 -38.84 15.71 2.61
CA SER A 381 -37.77 14.69 2.65
C SER A 381 -37.05 14.73 4.00
N HIS A 382 -36.85 13.56 4.60
CA HIS A 382 -36.22 13.44 5.92
C HIS A 382 -34.71 13.70 5.89
N TYR A 383 -34.05 13.31 4.80
CA TYR A 383 -32.60 13.36 4.65
C TYR A 383 -32.17 14.42 3.64
N PRO A 384 -31.13 15.21 3.92
CA PRO A 384 -30.52 16.09 2.94
C PRO A 384 -29.72 15.27 1.92
N GLN A 385 -29.48 15.86 0.77
CA GLN A 385 -28.66 15.30 -0.27
C GLN A 385 -27.43 16.16 -0.56
N GLY A 386 -26.32 15.52 -0.85
CA GLY A 386 -25.13 16.13 -1.39
C GLY A 386 -24.88 15.67 -2.82
N LEU A 387 -24.20 16.48 -3.61
CA LEU A 387 -23.67 16.10 -4.90
C LEU A 387 -22.27 15.54 -4.71
N LEU A 388 -22.11 14.26 -4.91
CA LEU A 388 -20.83 13.60 -5.05
C LEU A 388 -20.36 13.73 -6.49
N SER A 389 -19.31 14.49 -6.75
CA SER A 389 -18.69 14.66 -8.06
C SER A 389 -17.38 13.89 -8.10
N CYS A 390 -17.11 13.22 -9.21
CA CYS A 390 -15.90 12.45 -9.42
C CYS A 390 -15.35 12.67 -10.82
N CYS A 391 -14.04 12.91 -10.91
CA CYS A 391 -13.22 12.77 -12.10
C CYS A 391 -12.59 11.38 -12.10
N TYR A 392 -12.94 10.55 -13.07
CA TYR A 392 -12.61 9.14 -13.14
C TYR A 392 -11.74 8.84 -14.34
N GLN A 393 -10.58 8.26 -14.12
CA GLN A 393 -9.69 7.82 -15.19
C GLN A 393 -10.26 6.56 -15.82
N LEU A 394 -10.73 6.66 -17.06
CA LEU A 394 -11.59 5.65 -17.71
C LEU A 394 -10.84 4.35 -18.04
N LYS A 395 -9.59 4.43 -18.48
CA LYS A 395 -8.80 3.25 -18.84
C LYS A 395 -8.28 2.49 -17.62
N SER A 396 -7.71 3.17 -16.66
CA SER A 396 -7.22 2.57 -15.40
C SER A 396 -8.34 2.26 -14.40
N LYS A 397 -9.55 2.81 -14.61
CA LYS A 397 -10.72 2.67 -13.74
C LYS A 397 -10.47 3.13 -12.30
N ILE A 398 -9.77 4.25 -12.15
CA ILE A 398 -9.39 4.83 -10.87
C ILE A 398 -10.12 6.16 -10.65
N PRO A 399 -10.73 6.40 -9.47
CA PRO A 399 -11.22 7.72 -9.08
C PRO A 399 -10.03 8.66 -8.89
N TYR A 400 -9.85 9.57 -9.86
CA TYR A 400 -8.68 10.45 -9.91
C TYR A 400 -8.82 11.64 -8.97
N ASP A 401 -9.99 12.28 -9.00
CA ASP A 401 -10.35 13.39 -8.11
C ASP A 401 -11.84 13.31 -7.76
N PHE A 402 -12.22 13.74 -6.56
CA PHE A 402 -13.58 13.62 -6.06
C PHE A 402 -13.86 14.66 -4.97
N ASP A 403 -15.11 15.09 -4.89
CA ASP A 403 -15.58 15.95 -3.81
C ASP A 403 -17.07 15.74 -3.52
N LEU A 404 -17.46 16.03 -2.28
CA LEU A 404 -18.85 16.10 -1.82
C LEU A 404 -19.21 17.55 -1.55
N VAL A 405 -20.16 18.07 -2.32
CA VAL A 405 -20.58 19.46 -2.21
C VAL A 405 -22.07 19.60 -1.85
N SER A 406 -22.42 20.70 -1.20
CA SER A 406 -23.79 21.00 -0.80
C SER A 406 -24.64 21.60 -1.94
N HIS A 407 -23.99 22.15 -2.97
CA HIS A 407 -24.69 22.70 -4.12
C HIS A 407 -24.90 21.64 -5.23
N GLY A 408 -25.98 21.77 -6.00
CA GLY A 408 -26.30 20.84 -7.11
C GLY A 408 -25.68 21.21 -8.47
N ASN A 409 -24.67 22.09 -8.53
CA ASN A 409 -24.10 22.56 -9.80
C ASN A 409 -22.95 21.65 -10.28
N GLU A 410 -23.29 20.65 -11.10
CA GLU A 410 -22.33 19.69 -11.68
C GLU A 410 -21.27 20.36 -12.54
N ARG A 411 -21.60 21.43 -13.28
CA ARG A 411 -20.62 22.15 -14.11
C ARG A 411 -19.55 22.85 -13.27
N LYS A 412 -19.94 23.41 -12.12
CA LYS A 412 -18.99 24.01 -11.19
C LYS A 412 -18.02 22.97 -10.65
N CYS A 413 -18.50 21.77 -10.33
CA CYS A 413 -17.64 20.66 -9.92
C CYS A 413 -16.69 20.22 -11.04
N ALA A 414 -17.19 20.10 -12.28
CA ALA A 414 -16.38 19.75 -13.44
C ALA A 414 -15.25 20.74 -13.68
N LEU A 415 -15.48 22.03 -13.50
CA LEU A 415 -14.45 23.06 -13.62
C LEU A 415 -13.44 23.02 -12.46
N ALA A 416 -13.86 22.57 -11.26
CA ALA A 416 -12.91 22.33 -10.16
C ALA A 416 -12.00 21.15 -10.47
N HIS A 417 -12.54 20.03 -10.97
CA HIS A 417 -11.75 18.88 -11.40
C HIS A 417 -10.78 19.19 -12.55
N LEU A 418 -11.14 20.13 -13.43
CA LEU A 418 -10.27 20.57 -14.53
C LEU A 418 -8.90 21.06 -14.02
N GLN A 419 -8.84 21.64 -12.83
CA GLN A 419 -7.58 22.13 -12.24
C GLN A 419 -6.61 20.98 -11.84
N THR A 420 -7.09 19.75 -11.75
CA THR A 420 -6.27 18.57 -11.42
C THR A 420 -5.78 17.82 -12.66
N LEU A 421 -6.30 18.18 -13.83
CA LEU A 421 -5.92 17.58 -15.12
C LEU A 421 -4.68 18.26 -15.68
N GLU A 422 -3.95 17.53 -16.50
CA GLU A 422 -2.74 18.00 -17.17
C GLU A 422 -3.05 18.41 -18.62
N PRO A 423 -2.20 19.28 -19.22
CA PRO A 423 -2.30 19.58 -20.63
C PRO A 423 -2.37 18.31 -21.51
N ASN A 424 -3.15 18.35 -22.56
CA ASN A 424 -3.37 17.25 -23.50
C ASN A 424 -4.20 16.07 -22.94
N ASP A 425 -4.79 16.19 -21.75
CA ASP A 425 -5.78 15.20 -21.27
C ASP A 425 -7.10 15.31 -22.04
N VAL A 426 -7.81 14.20 -22.15
CA VAL A 426 -9.16 14.15 -22.73
C VAL A 426 -10.18 13.89 -21.65
N CYS A 427 -11.22 14.74 -21.57
CA CYS A 427 -12.26 14.61 -20.57
C CYS A 427 -13.66 14.49 -21.21
N VAL A 428 -14.39 13.43 -20.86
CA VAL A 428 -15.68 13.09 -21.43
C VAL A 428 -16.84 13.50 -20.53
N TYR A 429 -17.83 14.15 -21.07
CA TYR A 429 -18.97 14.73 -20.35
C TYR A 429 -20.32 14.35 -20.96
N ASP A 430 -21.33 14.24 -20.10
CA ASP A 430 -22.71 14.08 -20.57
C ASP A 430 -23.34 15.43 -20.99
N ARG A 431 -24.58 15.38 -21.48
CA ARG A 431 -25.36 16.51 -22.04
C ARG A 431 -25.44 17.76 -21.15
N GLY A 432 -25.39 17.58 -19.82
CA GLY A 432 -25.52 18.66 -18.85
C GLY A 432 -24.33 19.62 -18.79
N TYR A 433 -23.16 19.19 -19.21
CA TYR A 433 -21.91 19.88 -18.93
C TYR A 433 -21.49 20.92 -19.95
N PHE A 434 -21.97 20.83 -21.19
CA PHE A 434 -21.59 21.78 -22.23
C PHE A 434 -22.07 23.20 -21.91
N SER A 435 -21.18 24.16 -22.02
CA SER A 435 -21.43 25.60 -22.07
C SER A 435 -20.24 26.31 -22.73
N TYR A 436 -20.45 27.53 -23.24
CA TYR A 436 -19.35 28.34 -23.79
C TYR A 436 -18.25 28.54 -22.75
N ALA A 437 -18.62 28.83 -21.49
CA ALA A 437 -17.66 29.00 -20.41
C ALA A 437 -16.86 27.73 -20.13
N SER A 438 -17.53 26.56 -20.11
CA SER A 438 -16.84 25.28 -19.94
C SER A 438 -15.86 25.01 -21.07
N LEU A 439 -16.27 25.20 -22.35
CA LEU A 439 -15.38 25.04 -23.49
C LEU A 439 -14.17 26.00 -23.42
N PHE A 440 -14.40 27.26 -23.06
CA PHE A 440 -13.32 28.25 -22.91
C PHE A 440 -12.30 27.83 -21.84
N GLN A 441 -12.76 27.39 -20.67
CA GLN A 441 -11.88 26.95 -19.59
C GLN A 441 -11.05 25.72 -19.99
N HIS A 442 -11.61 24.77 -20.71
CA HIS A 442 -10.88 23.60 -21.23
C HIS A 442 -9.78 24.01 -22.22
N ILE A 443 -10.10 24.93 -23.12
CA ILE A 443 -9.11 25.46 -24.08
C ILE A 443 -7.98 26.18 -23.34
N GLN A 444 -8.28 26.95 -22.30
CA GLN A 444 -7.28 27.64 -21.49
C GLN A 444 -6.39 26.67 -20.70
N ALA A 445 -6.93 25.54 -20.26
CA ALA A 445 -6.19 24.49 -19.55
C ALA A 445 -5.46 23.52 -20.48
N ASP A 446 -5.60 23.69 -21.81
CA ASP A 446 -5.08 22.73 -22.82
C ASP A 446 -5.59 21.30 -22.59
N VAL A 447 -6.82 21.16 -22.12
CA VAL A 447 -7.53 19.88 -21.91
C VAL A 447 -8.62 19.74 -22.98
N HIS A 448 -8.71 18.57 -23.60
CA HIS A 448 -9.65 18.32 -24.69
C HIS A 448 -10.98 17.77 -24.15
N PRO A 449 -12.08 18.55 -24.20
CA PRO A 449 -13.40 18.03 -23.82
C PRO A 449 -14.00 17.20 -24.96
N VAL A 450 -14.77 16.19 -24.55
CA VAL A 450 -15.69 15.43 -25.40
C VAL A 450 -17.09 15.57 -24.82
N PHE A 451 -17.84 16.56 -25.27
CA PHE A 451 -19.19 16.85 -24.79
C PHE A 451 -20.25 16.13 -25.61
N ARG A 452 -21.20 15.50 -24.97
CA ARG A 452 -22.45 15.16 -25.64
C ARG A 452 -23.30 16.41 -25.83
N MET A 453 -23.56 16.78 -27.05
CA MET A 453 -24.33 17.96 -27.40
C MET A 453 -25.84 17.71 -27.29
N LYS A 454 -26.57 18.75 -26.95
CA LYS A 454 -28.05 18.74 -26.93
C LYS A 454 -28.61 19.81 -27.86
N ARG A 455 -29.83 19.62 -28.30
CA ARG A 455 -30.57 20.67 -29.02
C ARG A 455 -30.70 21.91 -28.13
N HIS A 456 -30.76 23.05 -28.76
CA HIS A 456 -30.85 24.39 -28.13
C HIS A 456 -29.60 24.78 -27.32
N ALA A 457 -28.48 24.16 -27.60
CA ALA A 457 -27.18 24.55 -27.00
C ALA A 457 -26.57 25.77 -27.76
N GLY A 458 -26.98 26.01 -28.98
CA GLY A 458 -26.57 27.13 -29.81
C GLY A 458 -27.06 26.97 -31.26
N LYS A 459 -27.35 28.09 -31.98
CA LYS A 459 -27.89 28.09 -33.31
C LYS A 459 -27.06 27.22 -34.30
N ALA A 460 -25.74 27.44 -34.33
CA ALA A 460 -24.84 26.68 -35.19
C ALA A 460 -24.79 25.18 -34.85
N ILE A 461 -25.01 24.81 -33.59
CA ILE A 461 -25.09 23.41 -33.16
C ILE A 461 -26.41 22.78 -33.68
N ASP A 462 -27.54 23.50 -33.57
CA ASP A 462 -28.83 23.03 -34.05
C ASP A 462 -28.82 22.89 -35.57
N GLU A 463 -28.24 23.84 -36.30
CA GLU A 463 -28.06 23.79 -37.76
C GLU A 463 -27.25 22.55 -38.19
N PHE A 464 -26.17 22.21 -37.46
CA PHE A 464 -25.39 20.99 -37.72
C PHE A 464 -26.18 19.73 -37.41
N ILE A 465 -26.92 19.69 -36.29
CA ILE A 465 -27.75 18.53 -35.91
C ILE A 465 -28.81 18.24 -37.00
N ASP A 466 -29.39 19.28 -37.60
CA ASP A 466 -30.42 19.19 -38.62
C ASP A 466 -29.88 18.99 -40.04
N SER A 467 -28.57 19.21 -40.26
CA SER A 467 -27.93 18.99 -41.57
C SER A 467 -27.64 17.52 -41.82
N ASP A 468 -27.31 17.15 -43.06
CA ASP A 468 -26.86 15.81 -43.46
C ASP A 468 -25.36 15.55 -43.15
N LYS A 469 -24.64 16.57 -42.67
CA LYS A 469 -23.22 16.46 -42.31
C LYS A 469 -23.03 15.57 -41.10
N THR A 470 -21.97 14.79 -41.12
CA THR A 470 -21.56 13.91 -39.99
C THR A 470 -20.36 14.43 -39.24
N ASP A 471 -19.56 15.36 -39.80
CA ASP A 471 -18.35 15.93 -39.22
C ASP A 471 -18.17 17.37 -39.75
N GLU A 472 -18.09 18.33 -38.85
CA GLU A 472 -17.89 19.75 -39.18
C GLU A 472 -17.24 20.53 -38.06
N ILE A 473 -16.33 21.44 -38.42
CA ILE A 473 -15.76 22.40 -37.49
C ILE A 473 -16.55 23.69 -37.53
N ILE A 474 -17.18 24.04 -36.44
CA ILE A 474 -17.94 25.29 -36.32
C ILE A 474 -17.26 26.28 -35.39
N THR A 475 -17.64 27.55 -35.49
CA THR A 475 -17.18 28.61 -34.58
C THR A 475 -18.33 29.07 -33.70
N LEU A 476 -18.08 29.08 -32.41
CA LEU A 476 -19.05 29.50 -31.39
C LEU A 476 -18.72 30.87 -30.85
N MET A 477 -19.70 31.78 -30.83
CA MET A 477 -19.63 33.07 -30.16
C MET A 477 -20.98 33.34 -29.50
N PRO A 478 -21.02 33.57 -28.17
CA PRO A 478 -22.29 33.82 -27.49
C PRO A 478 -22.82 35.20 -27.83
N THR A 479 -24.15 35.31 -27.93
CA THR A 479 -24.85 36.58 -28.09
C THR A 479 -24.57 37.55 -26.97
N LYS A 480 -24.69 38.85 -27.18
CA LYS A 480 -24.47 39.88 -26.13
C LYS A 480 -25.31 39.66 -24.86
N ALA A 481 -26.53 39.17 -25.01
CA ALA A 481 -27.38 38.78 -23.89
C ALA A 481 -26.74 37.63 -23.08
N ARG A 482 -26.30 36.58 -23.75
CA ARG A 482 -25.65 35.41 -23.14
C ARG A 482 -24.31 35.75 -22.50
N GLN A 483 -23.54 36.68 -23.10
CA GLN A 483 -22.30 37.17 -22.51
C GLN A 483 -22.53 37.87 -21.15
N ARG A 484 -23.63 38.66 -21.04
CA ARG A 484 -23.99 39.27 -19.76
C ARG A 484 -24.32 38.23 -18.69
N GLU A 485 -25.03 37.19 -19.02
CA GLU A 485 -25.32 36.08 -18.09
C GLU A 485 -24.05 35.33 -17.66
N ILE A 486 -23.18 35.01 -18.59
CA ILE A 486 -21.92 34.30 -18.30
C ILE A 486 -21.01 35.16 -17.40
N LYS A 487 -20.99 36.51 -17.61
CA LYS A 487 -20.21 37.44 -16.77
C LYS A 487 -20.67 37.49 -15.31
N LYS A 488 -21.93 37.13 -15.01
CA LYS A 488 -22.36 37.05 -13.61
C LYS A 488 -21.64 35.94 -12.84
N GLU A 489 -21.33 34.85 -13.50
CA GLU A 489 -20.63 33.71 -12.90
C GLU A 489 -19.09 33.82 -13.10
N PHE A 490 -18.68 34.36 -14.26
CA PHE A 490 -17.26 34.53 -14.64
C PHE A 490 -16.95 35.99 -15.02
N PRO A 491 -16.80 36.89 -14.05
CA PRO A 491 -16.66 38.34 -14.32
C PRO A 491 -15.47 38.71 -15.21
N GLN A 492 -14.37 37.92 -15.12
CA GLN A 492 -13.12 38.13 -15.84
C GLN A 492 -13.09 37.48 -17.23
N MET A 493 -14.17 36.80 -17.65
CA MET A 493 -14.17 36.05 -18.91
C MET A 493 -14.07 36.98 -20.12
N ILE A 494 -13.13 36.67 -20.99
CA ILE A 494 -12.96 37.31 -22.29
C ILE A 494 -13.71 36.47 -23.34
N PHE A 495 -14.52 37.11 -24.17
CA PHE A 495 -15.30 36.43 -25.22
C PHE A 495 -14.54 36.51 -26.54
N VAL A 496 -14.17 35.36 -27.05
CA VAL A 496 -13.48 35.16 -28.33
C VAL A 496 -14.20 34.07 -29.14
N PRO A 497 -14.11 34.09 -30.48
CA PRO A 497 -14.63 32.99 -31.29
C PRO A 497 -13.93 31.68 -30.93
N LEU A 498 -14.67 30.66 -30.48
CA LEU A 498 -14.11 29.34 -30.14
C LEU A 498 -14.45 28.33 -31.23
N LYS A 499 -13.44 27.59 -31.70
CA LYS A 499 -13.65 26.49 -32.64
C LYS A 499 -14.00 25.22 -31.89
N ILE A 500 -14.98 24.47 -32.38
CA ILE A 500 -15.36 23.16 -31.88
C ILE A 500 -15.67 22.25 -33.08
N ARG A 501 -15.23 21.03 -33.08
CA ARG A 501 -15.56 20.00 -34.04
C ARG A 501 -16.79 19.26 -33.55
N LEU A 502 -17.83 19.21 -34.39
CA LEU A 502 -19.06 18.48 -34.14
C LEU A 502 -19.07 17.21 -34.99
N ILE A 503 -19.44 16.11 -34.34
CA ILE A 503 -19.52 14.78 -34.95
C ILE A 503 -20.91 14.21 -34.66
N LYS A 504 -21.54 13.64 -35.71
CA LYS A 504 -22.85 13.03 -35.61
C LYS A 504 -22.80 11.56 -36.04
N TYR A 505 -23.40 10.68 -35.23
CA TYR A 505 -23.54 9.25 -35.52
C TYR A 505 -24.83 8.69 -34.94
N VAL A 506 -25.22 7.50 -35.40
CA VAL A 506 -26.46 6.84 -34.99
C VAL A 506 -26.12 5.51 -34.30
N ILE A 507 -26.79 5.23 -33.17
CA ILE A 507 -26.79 3.93 -32.48
C ILE A 507 -28.25 3.54 -32.23
N ASP A 508 -28.66 2.37 -32.69
CA ASP A 508 -30.02 1.82 -32.50
C ASP A 508 -31.13 2.84 -32.83
N GLY A 509 -30.99 3.53 -33.96
CA GLY A 509 -31.94 4.55 -34.43
C GLY A 509 -31.86 5.89 -33.65
N THR A 510 -31.04 6.01 -32.62
CA THR A 510 -30.85 7.25 -31.84
C THR A 510 -29.67 8.04 -32.39
N SER A 511 -29.87 9.30 -32.75
CA SER A 511 -28.83 10.22 -33.19
C SER A 511 -28.08 10.80 -32.00
N TYR A 512 -26.75 10.76 -32.06
CA TYR A 512 -25.81 11.35 -31.09
C TYR A 512 -25.00 12.44 -31.77
N CYS A 513 -24.81 13.56 -31.06
CA CYS A 513 -23.91 14.61 -31.49
C CYS A 513 -22.89 14.83 -30.40
N ILE A 514 -21.59 14.81 -30.75
CA ILE A 514 -20.45 15.07 -29.89
C ILE A 514 -19.77 16.35 -30.35
N GLY A 515 -19.32 17.18 -29.39
CA GLY A 515 -18.49 18.35 -29.64
C GLY A 515 -17.16 18.22 -28.93
N THR A 516 -16.04 18.48 -29.65
CA THR A 516 -14.68 18.33 -29.11
C THR A 516 -13.71 19.36 -29.68
N THR A 517 -12.60 19.61 -28.99
CA THR A 517 -11.45 20.40 -29.48
C THR A 517 -10.42 19.55 -30.22
N LEU A 518 -10.59 18.25 -30.34
CA LEU A 518 -9.73 17.33 -31.08
C LEU A 518 -10.00 17.47 -32.60
N MET A 519 -9.18 18.29 -33.27
CA MET A 519 -9.41 18.71 -34.68
C MET A 519 -8.76 17.79 -35.70
N ASP A 520 -7.77 16.98 -35.29
CA ASP A 520 -7.00 16.13 -36.19
C ASP A 520 -7.85 14.96 -36.73
N LYS A 521 -7.55 14.55 -37.98
CA LYS A 521 -8.22 13.44 -38.66
C LYS A 521 -7.98 12.06 -38.05
N GLN A 522 -6.89 11.92 -37.26
CA GLN A 522 -6.63 10.68 -36.51
C GLN A 522 -7.75 10.36 -35.51
N TYR A 523 -8.45 11.38 -35.00
CA TYR A 523 -9.63 11.20 -34.14
C TYR A 523 -10.87 10.91 -35.01
N THR A 524 -11.00 9.66 -35.44
CA THR A 524 -12.11 9.23 -36.28
C THR A 524 -13.44 9.26 -35.51
N ILE A 525 -14.55 9.24 -36.24
CA ILE A 525 -15.90 9.17 -35.66
C ILE A 525 -16.03 7.94 -34.76
N ASP A 526 -15.53 6.78 -35.22
CA ASP A 526 -15.58 5.54 -34.42
C ASP A 526 -14.69 5.60 -33.16
N ALA A 527 -13.52 6.22 -33.23
CA ALA A 527 -12.69 6.42 -32.08
C ALA A 527 -13.38 7.30 -31.02
N LEU A 528 -13.98 8.42 -31.42
CA LEU A 528 -14.70 9.32 -30.49
C LEU A 528 -16.03 8.71 -30.01
N LYS A 529 -16.70 7.89 -30.79
CA LYS A 529 -17.84 7.09 -30.36
C LYS A 529 -17.45 6.09 -29.26
N SER A 530 -16.32 5.39 -29.43
CA SER A 530 -15.79 4.48 -28.42
C SER A 530 -15.46 5.19 -27.13
N VAL A 531 -14.76 6.33 -27.19
CA VAL A 531 -14.42 7.16 -26.04
C VAL A 531 -15.66 7.62 -25.27
N TYR A 532 -16.67 8.09 -25.99
CA TYR A 532 -17.92 8.48 -25.34
C TYR A 532 -18.62 7.29 -24.67
N HIS A 533 -18.52 6.11 -25.24
CA HIS A 533 -19.05 4.90 -24.62
C HIS A 533 -18.30 4.51 -23.34
N ASP A 534 -16.99 4.70 -23.29
CA ASP A 534 -16.17 4.42 -22.09
C ASP A 534 -16.60 5.27 -20.86
N ARG A 535 -17.24 6.42 -21.05
CA ARG A 535 -17.84 7.24 -19.98
C ARG A 535 -18.75 6.43 -19.05
N TRP A 536 -19.37 5.37 -19.57
CA TRP A 536 -20.24 4.49 -18.78
C TRP A 536 -19.53 3.88 -17.57
N GLY A 537 -18.19 3.81 -17.59
CA GLY A 537 -17.38 3.31 -16.47
C GLY A 537 -17.59 4.09 -15.16
N ILE A 538 -17.88 5.41 -15.23
CA ILE A 538 -18.17 6.20 -14.03
C ILE A 538 -19.56 5.90 -13.45
N GLU A 539 -20.54 5.58 -14.27
CA GLU A 539 -21.85 5.13 -13.79
C GLU A 539 -21.74 3.77 -13.10
N GLU A 540 -20.87 2.86 -13.59
CA GLU A 540 -20.57 1.60 -12.91
C GLU A 540 -19.88 1.83 -11.56
N LEU A 541 -18.95 2.78 -11.47
CA LEU A 541 -18.33 3.19 -10.20
C LEU A 541 -19.40 3.56 -9.17
N TYR A 542 -20.35 4.45 -9.54
CA TYR A 542 -21.41 4.85 -8.61
C TYR A 542 -22.35 3.70 -8.24
N LYS A 543 -22.65 2.78 -9.16
CA LYS A 543 -23.43 1.58 -8.83
C LYS A 543 -22.73 0.68 -7.83
N VAL A 544 -21.42 0.44 -8.01
CA VAL A 544 -20.62 -0.34 -7.06
C VAL A 544 -20.60 0.36 -5.71
N SER A 545 -20.37 1.66 -5.68
CA SER A 545 -20.29 2.45 -4.45
C SER A 545 -21.63 2.43 -3.69
N LYS A 546 -22.76 2.67 -4.36
CA LYS A 546 -24.08 2.73 -3.72
C LYS A 546 -24.63 1.36 -3.29
N ASN A 547 -24.47 0.34 -4.15
CA ASN A 547 -25.12 -0.94 -3.91
C ASN A 547 -24.28 -1.93 -3.13
N LEU A 548 -22.96 -1.76 -3.11
CA LEU A 548 -22.06 -2.72 -2.50
C LEU A 548 -21.55 -2.29 -1.13
N ILE A 549 -21.24 -1.00 -1.00
CA ILE A 549 -20.63 -0.43 0.20
C ILE A 549 -21.66 0.41 0.95
N GLU A 550 -22.87 0.50 0.39
CA GLU A 550 -23.94 1.31 0.98
C GLU A 550 -23.41 2.71 1.36
N VAL A 551 -22.77 3.38 0.36
CA VAL A 551 -22.07 4.65 0.58
C VAL A 551 -22.95 5.71 1.25
N ASP A 552 -24.27 5.55 1.25
CA ASP A 552 -25.23 6.37 1.96
C ASP A 552 -25.33 6.04 3.46
N GLY A 553 -24.69 4.97 3.92
CA GLY A 553 -24.71 4.48 5.28
C GLY A 553 -23.58 5.03 6.13
N PHE A 554 -23.59 6.32 6.40
CA PHE A 554 -22.54 6.97 7.18
C PHE A 554 -22.68 6.72 8.67
N HIS A 555 -21.56 6.40 9.32
CA HIS A 555 -21.44 6.39 10.78
C HIS A 555 -21.22 7.80 11.33
N GLY A 556 -20.54 8.65 10.53
CA GLY A 556 -20.30 10.05 10.87
C GLY A 556 -21.56 10.92 10.78
N ARG A 557 -21.66 11.92 11.68
CA ARG A 557 -22.80 12.86 11.77
C ARG A 557 -22.40 14.31 11.50
N SER A 558 -21.16 14.57 11.15
CA SER A 558 -20.66 15.89 10.74
C SER A 558 -20.12 15.83 9.33
N GLU A 559 -20.09 16.97 8.64
CA GLU A 559 -19.56 17.05 7.28
C GLU A 559 -18.16 16.42 7.17
N ARG A 560 -17.24 16.80 8.07
CA ARG A 560 -15.88 16.24 8.13
C ARG A 560 -15.86 14.71 8.23
N THR A 561 -16.65 14.15 9.15
CA THR A 561 -16.64 12.69 9.35
C THR A 561 -17.32 11.93 8.22
N VAL A 562 -18.32 12.53 7.57
CA VAL A 562 -18.93 11.98 6.35
C VAL A 562 -17.94 12.03 5.19
N LYS A 563 -17.25 13.14 4.98
CA LYS A 563 -16.20 13.27 3.95
C LYS A 563 -15.04 12.31 4.19
N GLN A 564 -14.62 12.10 5.44
CA GLN A 564 -13.60 11.10 5.77
C GLN A 564 -13.99 9.69 5.30
N GLU A 565 -15.22 9.25 5.60
CA GLU A 565 -15.69 7.92 5.18
C GLU A 565 -15.81 7.82 3.65
N LEU A 566 -16.37 8.84 3.02
CA LEU A 566 -16.55 8.90 1.58
C LEU A 566 -15.21 8.91 0.82
N TYR A 567 -14.27 9.74 1.25
CA TYR A 567 -12.97 9.86 0.59
C TYR A 567 -12.10 8.62 0.85
N ALA A 568 -12.14 8.06 2.06
CA ALA A 568 -11.52 6.78 2.37
C ALA A 568 -12.02 5.65 1.45
N HIS A 569 -13.32 5.65 1.13
CA HIS A 569 -13.90 4.71 0.18
C HIS A 569 -13.25 4.81 -1.20
N PHE A 570 -13.01 6.01 -1.72
CA PHE A 570 -12.35 6.19 -3.02
C PHE A 570 -10.88 5.74 -3.00
N VAL A 571 -10.15 6.00 -1.91
CA VAL A 571 -8.79 5.46 -1.74
C VAL A 571 -8.80 3.93 -1.80
N LEU A 572 -9.75 3.29 -1.12
CA LEU A 572 -9.90 1.84 -1.11
C LEU A 572 -10.26 1.28 -2.49
N ILE A 573 -11.07 2.01 -3.28
CA ILE A 573 -11.33 1.66 -4.69
C ILE A 573 -10.03 1.70 -5.48
N THR A 574 -9.22 2.76 -5.35
CA THR A 574 -7.93 2.89 -6.02
C THR A 574 -7.02 1.71 -5.66
N MET A 575 -6.83 1.41 -4.39
CA MET A 575 -6.02 0.27 -3.93
C MET A 575 -6.55 -1.07 -4.46
N SER A 576 -7.88 -1.27 -4.45
CA SER A 576 -8.52 -2.48 -4.97
C SER A 576 -8.33 -2.62 -6.48
N ARG A 577 -8.27 -1.52 -7.24
CA ARG A 577 -7.96 -1.54 -8.66
C ARG A 577 -6.52 -1.96 -8.93
N LEU A 578 -5.56 -1.57 -8.10
CA LEU A 578 -4.19 -2.06 -8.21
C LEU A 578 -4.12 -3.59 -8.05
N CYS A 579 -4.82 -4.13 -7.05
CA CYS A 579 -4.92 -5.58 -6.83
C CYS A 579 -5.66 -6.28 -7.98
N ALA A 580 -6.73 -5.68 -8.51
CA ALA A 580 -7.47 -6.21 -9.65
C ALA A 580 -6.58 -6.33 -10.90
N ARG A 581 -5.79 -5.30 -11.20
CA ARG A 581 -4.86 -5.28 -12.34
C ARG A 581 -3.78 -6.36 -12.20
N ALA A 582 -3.19 -6.51 -11.02
CA ALA A 582 -2.22 -7.57 -10.75
C ALA A 582 -2.85 -8.96 -10.96
N SER A 583 -4.12 -9.13 -10.57
CA SER A 583 -4.86 -10.38 -10.77
C SER A 583 -5.21 -10.64 -12.23
N GLU A 584 -5.55 -9.61 -12.99
CA GLU A 584 -5.82 -9.68 -14.43
C GLU A 584 -4.55 -10.03 -15.22
N HIS A 585 -3.40 -9.44 -14.83
CA HIS A 585 -2.10 -9.76 -15.40
C HIS A 585 -1.67 -11.20 -15.11
N LEU A 586 -1.87 -11.67 -13.88
CA LEU A 586 -1.65 -13.07 -13.51
C LEU A 586 -2.50 -14.02 -14.36
N LEU A 587 -3.79 -13.72 -14.54
CA LEU A 587 -4.71 -14.52 -15.34
C LEU A 587 -4.30 -14.56 -16.82
N ALA A 588 -3.90 -13.42 -17.39
CA ALA A 588 -3.41 -13.36 -18.77
C ALA A 588 -2.18 -14.29 -18.96
N SER A 589 -1.24 -14.24 -18.02
CA SER A 589 -0.06 -15.10 -18.02
C SER A 589 -0.43 -16.60 -17.89
N LEU A 590 -1.33 -16.96 -16.96
CA LEU A 590 -1.76 -18.33 -16.72
C LEU A 590 -2.55 -18.93 -17.91
N LEU A 591 -3.26 -18.11 -18.65
CA LEU A 591 -4.07 -18.51 -19.80
C LEU A 591 -3.29 -18.43 -21.13
N ASN A 592 -1.99 -18.13 -21.08
CA ASN A 592 -1.12 -17.93 -22.25
C ASN A 592 -1.71 -16.94 -23.27
N LEU A 593 -2.37 -15.89 -22.78
CA LEU A 593 -2.87 -14.81 -23.63
C LEU A 593 -1.68 -13.88 -23.96
N PRO A 594 -1.63 -13.34 -25.18
CA PRO A 594 -0.57 -12.41 -25.54
C PRO A 594 -0.63 -11.20 -24.59
N VAL A 595 0.47 -10.92 -23.91
CA VAL A 595 0.66 -9.79 -22.99
C VAL A 595 1.36 -8.65 -23.76
N ASP A 596 1.13 -8.51 -25.05
CA ASP A 596 1.68 -7.41 -25.82
C ASP A 596 1.00 -6.12 -25.41
N GLU A 597 1.80 -5.11 -25.06
CA GLU A 597 1.32 -3.80 -24.58
C GLU A 597 0.40 -3.09 -25.57
N GLU A 598 0.40 -3.48 -26.84
CA GLU A 598 -0.44 -2.94 -27.93
C GLU A 598 -1.67 -3.81 -28.26
N SER A 599 -1.78 -5.03 -27.73
CA SER A 599 -2.89 -5.91 -28.09
C SER A 599 -4.15 -5.63 -27.24
N GLU A 600 -5.30 -5.57 -27.92
CA GLU A 600 -6.63 -5.53 -27.27
C GLU A 600 -6.91 -6.72 -26.33
N ALA A 601 -5.98 -7.68 -26.22
CA ALA A 601 -6.12 -8.91 -25.45
C ALA A 601 -6.12 -8.66 -23.93
N GLU A 602 -5.41 -7.63 -23.45
CA GLU A 602 -5.47 -7.22 -22.03
C GLU A 602 -6.88 -6.79 -21.60
N GLN A 603 -7.73 -6.42 -22.56
CA GLN A 603 -9.13 -6.05 -22.31
C GLN A 603 -10.11 -7.24 -22.32
N THR A 604 -9.66 -8.46 -22.63
CA THR A 604 -10.55 -9.62 -22.77
C THR A 604 -10.90 -10.29 -21.44
N ILE A 605 -10.06 -10.14 -20.41
CA ILE A 605 -10.28 -10.70 -19.08
C ILE A 605 -10.49 -9.55 -18.08
N GLN A 606 -11.48 -9.71 -17.23
CA GLN A 606 -11.74 -8.79 -16.14
C GLN A 606 -12.12 -9.56 -14.88
N VAL A 607 -11.45 -9.27 -13.76
CA VAL A 607 -11.86 -9.81 -12.48
C VAL A 607 -13.15 -9.14 -11.98
N ASN A 608 -13.92 -9.88 -11.20
CA ASN A 608 -15.13 -9.33 -10.60
C ASN A 608 -14.74 -8.29 -9.53
N PHE A 609 -14.92 -7.02 -9.85
CA PHE A 609 -14.49 -5.93 -8.99
C PHE A 609 -15.20 -5.90 -7.64
N LYS A 610 -16.46 -6.33 -7.58
CA LYS A 610 -17.18 -6.51 -6.31
C LYS A 610 -16.45 -7.48 -5.38
N ASN A 611 -16.07 -8.64 -5.90
CA ASN A 611 -15.33 -9.63 -5.12
C ASN A 611 -13.94 -9.14 -4.76
N THR A 612 -13.26 -8.42 -5.66
CA THR A 612 -11.96 -7.79 -5.38
C THR A 612 -12.05 -6.86 -4.19
N LEU A 613 -12.99 -5.94 -4.21
CA LEU A 613 -13.18 -4.97 -3.14
C LEU A 613 -13.49 -5.64 -1.80
N THR A 614 -14.36 -6.66 -1.81
CA THR A 614 -14.69 -7.44 -0.60
C THR A 614 -13.47 -8.22 -0.09
N THR A 615 -12.66 -8.76 -1.00
CA THR A 615 -11.45 -9.53 -0.61
C THR A 615 -10.40 -8.59 -0.02
N VAL A 616 -10.14 -7.45 -0.64
CA VAL A 616 -9.23 -6.42 -0.11
C VAL A 616 -9.71 -5.96 1.28
N ALA A 617 -11.01 -5.72 1.44
CA ALA A 617 -11.59 -5.32 2.72
C ALA A 617 -11.36 -6.34 3.86
N ARG A 618 -11.46 -7.62 3.56
CA ARG A 618 -11.27 -8.71 4.54
C ARG A 618 -9.82 -8.84 5.00
N HIS A 619 -8.88 -8.53 4.13
CA HIS A 619 -7.45 -8.65 4.38
C HIS A 619 -6.78 -7.30 4.67
N LEU A 620 -7.55 -6.26 5.01
CA LEU A 620 -7.06 -4.89 5.10
C LEU A 620 -5.92 -4.75 6.12
N GLU A 621 -6.07 -5.36 7.30
CA GLU A 621 -5.03 -5.35 8.34
C GLU A 621 -3.76 -6.08 7.87
N GLU A 622 -3.91 -7.20 7.17
CA GLU A 622 -2.79 -8.01 6.68
C GLU A 622 -2.00 -7.26 5.59
N ILE A 623 -2.69 -6.64 4.64
CA ILE A 623 -2.04 -5.97 3.50
C ILE A 623 -1.44 -4.61 3.82
N LEU A 624 -1.89 -3.95 4.88
CA LEU A 624 -1.42 -2.62 5.27
C LEU A 624 -0.59 -2.61 6.55
N TYR A 625 -0.75 -3.60 7.42
CA TYR A 625 -0.16 -3.60 8.76
C TYR A 625 0.80 -4.77 8.98
N ALA A 626 0.85 -5.73 8.06
CA ALA A 626 1.78 -6.85 8.16
C ALA A 626 3.24 -6.35 8.12
N PRO A 627 4.12 -6.94 8.91
CA PRO A 627 5.56 -6.73 8.75
C PRO A 627 5.98 -7.01 7.31
N SER A 628 6.90 -6.19 6.78
CA SER A 628 7.35 -6.25 5.37
C SER A 628 7.78 -7.65 4.90
N ILE A 629 8.26 -8.49 5.80
CA ILE A 629 8.67 -9.87 5.50
C ILE A 629 7.51 -10.78 5.06
N TYR A 630 6.28 -10.48 5.48
CA TYR A 630 5.09 -11.27 5.13
C TYR A 630 4.26 -10.66 4.01
N ILE A 631 4.52 -9.40 3.65
CA ILE A 631 3.68 -8.66 2.69
C ILE A 631 3.61 -9.37 1.33
N ASN A 632 4.71 -9.91 0.85
CA ASN A 632 4.78 -10.60 -0.44
C ASN A 632 3.91 -11.86 -0.44
N GLN A 633 3.94 -12.63 0.65
CA GLN A 633 3.09 -13.82 0.79
C GLN A 633 1.61 -13.43 0.84
N VAL A 634 1.26 -12.47 1.68
CA VAL A 634 -0.12 -11.99 1.83
C VAL A 634 -0.66 -11.44 0.51
N MET A 635 0.14 -10.64 -0.20
CA MET A 635 -0.27 -10.09 -1.51
C MET A 635 -0.41 -11.18 -2.57
N THR A 636 0.45 -12.21 -2.54
CA THR A 636 0.34 -13.36 -3.44
C THR A 636 -0.96 -14.13 -3.19
N GLU A 637 -1.29 -14.43 -1.95
CA GLU A 637 -2.53 -15.11 -1.57
C GLU A 637 -3.77 -14.29 -1.93
N LEU A 638 -3.71 -12.97 -1.71
CA LEU A 638 -4.78 -12.02 -2.07
C LEU A 638 -5.04 -12.01 -3.58
N VAL A 639 -4.01 -11.80 -4.39
CA VAL A 639 -4.12 -11.73 -5.86
C VAL A 639 -4.59 -13.07 -6.42
N CYS A 640 -4.07 -14.20 -5.93
CA CYS A 640 -4.56 -15.53 -6.31
C CYS A 640 -6.03 -15.75 -5.92
N SER A 641 -6.48 -15.22 -4.79
CA SER A 641 -7.88 -15.29 -4.36
C SER A 641 -8.80 -14.47 -5.27
N ILE A 642 -8.37 -13.25 -5.63
CA ILE A 642 -9.11 -12.36 -6.54
C ILE A 642 -9.20 -12.99 -7.94
N SER A 643 -8.13 -13.57 -8.44
CA SER A 643 -8.06 -14.16 -9.79
C SER A 643 -9.03 -15.34 -10.01
N ARG A 644 -9.54 -15.96 -8.95
CA ARG A 644 -10.54 -17.04 -9.06
C ARG A 644 -11.89 -16.57 -9.63
N TYR A 645 -12.19 -15.28 -9.54
CA TYR A 645 -13.47 -14.72 -9.91
C TYR A 645 -13.32 -13.74 -11.08
N TYR A 646 -13.23 -14.25 -12.29
CA TYR A 646 -13.07 -13.47 -13.50
C TYR A 646 -14.15 -13.77 -14.53
N HIS A 647 -14.29 -12.89 -15.50
CA HIS A 647 -15.12 -13.10 -16.69
C HIS A 647 -14.43 -12.60 -17.94
N LYS A 648 -14.72 -13.24 -19.07
CA LYS A 648 -14.24 -12.77 -20.37
C LYS A 648 -15.17 -11.69 -20.88
N LYS A 649 -14.62 -10.54 -21.24
CA LYS A 649 -15.39 -9.51 -21.97
C LYS A 649 -15.79 -10.06 -23.35
N ARG A 650 -17.07 -10.02 -23.67
CA ARG A 650 -17.57 -10.33 -25.00
C ARG A 650 -17.96 -9.02 -25.67
N LYS A 651 -17.29 -8.66 -26.78
CA LYS A 651 -17.65 -7.50 -27.60
C LYS A 651 -19.10 -7.67 -28.10
N GLY A 652 -19.89 -6.63 -28.08
CA GLY A 652 -21.23 -6.59 -28.70
C GLY A 652 -22.39 -7.22 -27.91
N ARG A 653 -22.23 -7.47 -26.61
CA ARG A 653 -23.29 -8.00 -25.75
C ARG A 653 -24.23 -6.88 -25.29
N HIS A 654 -25.32 -6.67 -25.96
CA HIS A 654 -26.42 -5.82 -25.52
C HIS A 654 -27.45 -6.66 -24.77
N TYR A 655 -27.75 -6.30 -23.52
CA TYR A 655 -28.89 -6.82 -22.79
C TYR A 655 -29.97 -5.78 -22.82
N ALA A 656 -31.14 -6.16 -23.33
CA ALA A 656 -32.36 -5.36 -23.15
C ALA A 656 -32.55 -5.11 -21.64
N ARG A 657 -32.68 -3.86 -21.25
CA ARG A 657 -32.97 -3.51 -19.85
C ARG A 657 -34.41 -3.92 -19.54
N GLU A 658 -34.60 -5.11 -19.03
CA GLU A 658 -35.81 -5.38 -18.27
C GLU A 658 -35.77 -4.58 -16.98
N SER A 659 -36.74 -3.69 -16.79
CA SER A 659 -36.99 -2.99 -15.54
C SER A 659 -37.38 -4.03 -14.48
N LYS A 660 -36.40 -4.66 -13.84
CA LYS A 660 -36.67 -5.50 -12.67
C LYS A 660 -36.83 -4.57 -11.45
N GLN A 661 -38.07 -4.25 -11.13
CA GLN A 661 -38.39 -3.86 -9.76
C GLN A 661 -38.08 -5.07 -8.88
N SER A 662 -36.97 -5.02 -8.11
CA SER A 662 -36.61 -6.11 -7.22
C SER A 662 -37.58 -6.11 -6.04
N ALA A 663 -38.46 -7.08 -6.00
CA ALA A 663 -39.33 -7.35 -4.85
C ALA A 663 -38.53 -7.62 -3.54
N GLN A 664 -37.26 -7.96 -3.63
CA GLN A 664 -36.38 -8.23 -2.49
C GLN A 664 -35.97 -6.98 -1.68
N GLN A 665 -35.90 -5.79 -2.28
CA GLN A 665 -35.57 -4.58 -1.52
C GLN A 665 -36.69 -4.13 -0.56
N TRP A 666 -37.92 -4.51 -0.80
CA TRP A 666 -39.04 -4.21 0.09
C TRP A 666 -39.06 -5.12 1.32
N ASN A 667 -38.61 -6.36 1.21
CA ASN A 667 -38.61 -7.32 2.32
C ASN A 667 -37.47 -7.08 3.32
N THR A 668 -36.31 -6.59 2.88
CA THR A 668 -35.18 -6.27 3.77
C THR A 668 -35.42 -5.03 4.63
N ARG A 669 -36.20 -4.06 4.14
CA ARG A 669 -36.54 -2.84 4.93
C ARG A 669 -37.64 -3.06 5.98
N ARG A 670 -38.43 -4.13 5.89
CA ARG A 670 -39.44 -4.50 6.88
C ARG A 670 -38.88 -5.25 8.09
N ASN A 671 -37.73 -5.89 7.94
CA ASN A 671 -37.11 -6.66 9.04
C ASN A 671 -36.08 -5.89 9.85
N SER A 672 -35.91 -4.58 9.59
CA SER A 672 -35.00 -3.68 10.31
C SER A 672 -35.74 -2.52 11.02
N ALA A 673 -37.05 -2.67 11.26
CA ALA A 673 -37.84 -1.74 12.10
C ALA A 673 -38.13 -2.38 13.45
#